data_22ed3bc25ae8818e2201f3094548c0f6
#
_entry.id   22ed3bc25ae8818e2201f3094548c0f6
#
_cell.length_a   1.000
_cell.length_b   1.000
_cell.length_c   1.000
_cell.angle_alpha   90.00
_cell.angle_beta   90.00
_cell.angle_gamma   90.00
#
_symmetry.space_group_name_H-M   'P 1'
#
loop_
_entity.id
_entity.type
_entity.pdbx_description
1 polymer ?
#
loop_
_entity_poly.entity_id
_entity_poly.type
_entity_poly.pdbx_seq_one_letter_code
_entity_poly.pdbx_strand_id
1 'polypeptide(L)'
;MRVVLGFGYAAAGRLVVVSSVAGGATARDLAAESTLVERIPELDLLGLRLPPERLGFATWRVAPEVQLTGLDAMRFVEQLLPALERHPDVVVEVQGELPAYERVDEAPLVRLGTTDRDDTAAADAMAAGTATVTRTDGAGPREDWFDLHISVEVGGEEVPFEPLFEALVRGDDVMILSSGSYFRLDVPELDRLRALVEEARELVDPRRRGLRLTRFHVGLWEELVALGVVDRQSARWAASASALRGLADRPAPPLPAGLRASLRPYQHEGYGWLAALWDARLGGILADDMGLGKTVQSLALAQRAAEAGELTGMPLLVIAPTSVVGTWVSEAARFTPGLRVIPITATDKRRGAPLAETIDGADVVVASYALLRIDDESYRALPWAGLVLDEAQFVKNHQSKTYQAARRVGASFTLAITGTPLENSLMDLWSMLSLAAPGLYPSPERFTRTYRRPIESGERPELLDRLRARVRPLMLRRTKEQVAGDLPPKQEQVLAVPLTPHHERIYARHLQRERAKVLGLLADPDGNRVAILRSLTLLRQLALHPALVDDAYATVESAKVEMLVEMLVELASEGHRALVFSQFTTFLRLVRERLTEEGMPTCYLDGRTRDREARIREFRDGTAPAFLISLKAGGTGLTLTEADYVFVMDPWWNP
;
A
#
# COMPACT_ATOMS: atom_id res chain seq x y z
N MET A 1 -41.09 14.04 -25.91
CA MET A 1 -42.34 14.81 -25.61
C MET A 1 -42.09 16.29 -25.86
N ARG A 2 -43.04 17.00 -26.39
CA ARG A 2 -42.99 18.45 -26.66
C ARG A 2 -43.94 19.17 -25.71
N VAL A 3 -43.43 20.12 -24.92
CA VAL A 3 -44.23 20.94 -24.00
C VAL A 3 -44.25 22.36 -24.51
N VAL A 4 -45.43 22.90 -24.67
CA VAL A 4 -45.65 24.28 -25.14
C VAL A 4 -46.37 25.05 -24.03
N LEU A 5 -45.78 26.16 -23.59
CA LEU A 5 -46.31 27.00 -22.53
C LEU A 5 -46.78 28.34 -23.11
N GLY A 6 -47.96 28.75 -22.73
CA GLY A 6 -48.56 30.01 -23.18
C GLY A 6 -49.48 30.61 -22.12
N PHE A 7 -49.92 31.84 -22.35
CA PHE A 7 -50.84 32.55 -21.48
C PHE A 7 -52.21 32.62 -22.11
N GLY A 8 -53.25 32.30 -21.35
CA GLY A 8 -54.62 32.42 -21.78
C GLY A 8 -55.27 33.70 -21.28
N TYR A 9 -55.90 34.46 -22.19
CA TYR A 9 -56.65 35.65 -21.85
C TYR A 9 -58.15 35.44 -22.18
N ALA A 10 -59.01 35.74 -21.22
CA ALA A 10 -60.43 35.72 -21.45
C ALA A 10 -60.88 37.01 -22.19
N ALA A 11 -61.20 36.90 -23.47
CA ALA A 11 -61.69 38.00 -24.25
C ALA A 11 -63.07 37.64 -24.89
N ALA A 12 -64.09 38.41 -24.57
CA ALA A 12 -65.48 38.25 -25.12
C ALA A 12 -66.06 36.83 -24.98
N GLY A 13 -65.76 36.17 -23.81
CA GLY A 13 -66.24 34.82 -23.56
C GLY A 13 -65.46 33.70 -24.26
N ARG A 14 -64.33 34.01 -24.85
CA ARG A 14 -63.41 33.01 -25.44
C ARG A 14 -62.03 33.10 -24.83
N LEU A 15 -61.42 31.97 -24.63
CA LEU A 15 -60.02 31.89 -24.20
C LEU A 15 -59.11 32.12 -25.43
N VAL A 16 -58.26 33.15 -25.36
CA VAL A 16 -57.30 33.44 -26.44
C VAL A 16 -55.90 33.07 -25.86
N VAL A 17 -55.29 32.03 -26.39
CA VAL A 17 -53.94 31.60 -26.02
C VAL A 17 -52.92 32.43 -26.79
N VAL A 18 -52.01 33.07 -26.07
CA VAL A 18 -50.91 33.86 -26.62
C VAL A 18 -49.59 33.17 -26.28
N SER A 19 -48.79 32.85 -27.29
CA SER A 19 -47.43 32.33 -27.09
C SER A 19 -46.58 33.33 -26.31
N SER A 20 -45.76 32.84 -25.41
CA SER A 20 -44.86 33.65 -24.56
C SER A 20 -43.84 34.50 -25.36
N VAL A 21 -43.68 34.27 -26.67
CA VAL A 21 -42.69 34.93 -27.57
C VAL A 21 -43.33 35.85 -28.61
N ALA A 22 -44.61 35.73 -28.93
CA ALA A 22 -45.18 36.46 -30.05
C ALA A 22 -45.44 37.94 -29.71
N GLY A 23 -44.77 38.84 -30.41
CA GLY A 23 -45.11 40.25 -30.56
C GLY A 23 -46.30 40.38 -31.54
N GLY A 24 -47.51 40.06 -31.13
CA GLY A 24 -48.75 40.25 -31.90
C GLY A 24 -49.62 41.27 -31.18
N ALA A 25 -50.51 41.92 -31.95
CA ALA A 25 -51.31 43.10 -31.58
C ALA A 25 -52.37 42.91 -30.46
N THR A 26 -52.25 41.98 -29.60
CA THR A 26 -53.03 41.80 -28.38
C THR A 26 -52.24 42.38 -27.17
N ALA A 27 -52.87 43.30 -26.45
CA ALA A 27 -52.33 43.91 -25.26
C ALA A 27 -52.07 42.83 -24.19
N ARG A 28 -50.81 42.45 -24.01
CA ARG A 28 -50.34 41.51 -22.96
C ARG A 28 -50.15 42.30 -21.68
N ASP A 29 -50.63 41.75 -20.59
CA ASP A 29 -50.31 42.24 -19.23
C ASP A 29 -49.11 41.47 -18.67
N LEU A 30 -47.93 41.95 -18.97
CA LEU A 30 -46.67 41.33 -18.55
C LEU A 30 -46.48 41.27 -17.02
N ALA A 31 -47.12 42.20 -16.29
CA ALA A 31 -47.06 42.21 -14.84
C ALA A 31 -47.93 41.10 -14.23
N ALA A 32 -49.15 40.93 -14.78
CA ALA A 32 -50.04 39.84 -14.38
C ALA A 32 -49.45 38.47 -14.76
N GLU A 33 -48.85 38.32 -15.94
CA GLU A 33 -48.15 37.11 -16.36
C GLU A 33 -46.98 36.78 -15.45
N SER A 34 -46.15 37.75 -15.07
CA SER A 34 -45.03 37.57 -14.14
C SER A 34 -45.50 37.09 -12.75
N THR A 35 -46.55 37.73 -12.23
CA THR A 35 -47.15 37.37 -10.94
C THR A 35 -47.72 35.93 -10.97
N LEU A 36 -48.31 35.51 -12.07
CA LEU A 36 -48.78 34.14 -12.24
C LEU A 36 -47.64 33.15 -12.27
N VAL A 37 -46.57 33.41 -13.00
CA VAL A 37 -45.37 32.55 -13.08
C VAL A 37 -44.68 32.43 -11.70
N GLU A 38 -44.68 33.50 -10.90
CA GLU A 38 -44.12 33.46 -9.54
C GLU A 38 -44.89 32.54 -8.60
N ARG A 39 -46.19 32.33 -8.83
CA ARG A 39 -47.08 31.46 -8.03
C ARG A 39 -46.93 29.98 -8.34
N ILE A 40 -46.22 29.62 -9.41
CA ILE A 40 -46.03 28.25 -9.86
C ILE A 40 -44.56 27.87 -9.77
N PRO A 41 -44.00 27.69 -8.55
CA PRO A 41 -42.59 27.34 -8.35
C PRO A 41 -42.19 25.99 -8.94
N GLU A 42 -43.15 25.09 -9.17
CA GLU A 42 -42.95 23.77 -9.78
C GLU A 42 -42.32 23.87 -11.18
N LEU A 43 -42.54 24.98 -11.90
CA LEU A 43 -41.92 25.22 -13.21
C LEU A 43 -40.37 25.29 -13.14
N ASP A 44 -39.79 25.50 -11.97
CA ASP A 44 -38.34 25.47 -11.80
C ASP A 44 -37.74 24.06 -11.93
N LEU A 45 -38.55 23.03 -11.68
CA LEU A 45 -38.09 21.63 -11.67
C LEU A 45 -37.40 21.24 -12.97
N LEU A 46 -37.85 21.78 -14.11
CA LEU A 46 -37.29 21.51 -15.45
C LEU A 46 -36.78 22.79 -16.13
N GLY A 47 -36.56 23.85 -15.39
CA GLY A 47 -36.09 25.13 -15.94
C GLY A 47 -37.08 25.80 -16.88
N LEU A 48 -38.36 25.50 -16.72
CA LEU A 48 -39.43 26.09 -17.53
C LEU A 48 -39.76 27.53 -17.15
N ARG A 49 -39.38 27.94 -15.93
CA ARG A 49 -39.43 29.30 -15.43
C ARG A 49 -38.10 30.02 -15.68
N LEU A 50 -38.16 31.18 -16.31
CA LEU A 50 -36.99 31.96 -16.66
C LEU A 50 -36.90 33.21 -15.76
N PRO A 51 -35.88 33.36 -14.92
CA PRO A 51 -35.71 34.48 -14.01
C PRO A 51 -35.35 35.76 -14.77
N PRO A 52 -35.71 36.95 -14.23
CA PRO A 52 -35.44 38.25 -14.85
C PRO A 52 -33.98 38.48 -15.21
N GLU A 53 -33.08 38.06 -14.30
CA GLU A 53 -31.64 38.30 -14.41
C GLU A 53 -30.96 37.56 -15.57
N ARG A 54 -31.49 36.42 -16.00
CA ARG A 54 -30.86 35.56 -17.02
C ARG A 54 -30.99 36.08 -18.45
N LEU A 55 -31.98 36.95 -18.74
CA LEU A 55 -32.29 37.39 -20.08
C LEU A 55 -32.42 38.93 -20.25
N GLY A 56 -32.07 39.70 -19.22
CA GLY A 56 -32.16 41.15 -19.24
C GLY A 56 -33.63 41.69 -19.28
N PHE A 57 -34.58 40.91 -18.78
CA PHE A 57 -35.99 41.31 -18.66
C PHE A 57 -36.30 41.69 -17.19
N ALA A 58 -37.24 42.61 -17.02
CA ALA A 58 -37.67 43.07 -15.69
C ALA A 58 -38.67 42.11 -15.00
N THR A 59 -39.11 41.05 -15.66
CA THR A 59 -40.22 40.19 -15.21
C THR A 59 -39.95 38.72 -15.48
N TRP A 60 -40.51 37.83 -14.64
CA TRP A 60 -40.49 36.39 -14.85
C TRP A 60 -41.18 35.99 -16.17
N ARG A 61 -40.64 34.96 -16.82
CA ARG A 61 -41.18 34.42 -18.07
C ARG A 61 -41.19 32.90 -18.02
N VAL A 62 -41.92 32.29 -18.94
CA VAL A 62 -41.88 30.84 -19.19
C VAL A 62 -41.20 30.55 -20.51
N ALA A 63 -40.54 29.40 -20.59
CA ALA A 63 -40.00 28.87 -21.84
C ALA A 63 -41.17 28.56 -22.79
N PRO A 64 -41.18 29.10 -24.01
CA PRO A 64 -42.34 28.97 -24.90
C PRO A 64 -42.57 27.55 -25.37
N GLU A 65 -41.51 26.82 -25.57
CA GLU A 65 -41.52 25.44 -26.05
C GLU A 65 -40.28 24.75 -25.56
N VAL A 66 -40.43 23.52 -25.02
CA VAL A 66 -39.32 22.68 -24.59
C VAL A 66 -39.55 21.26 -25.11
N GLN A 67 -38.50 20.66 -25.65
CA GLN A 67 -38.50 19.24 -25.98
C GLN A 67 -37.88 18.47 -24.81
N LEU A 68 -38.64 17.58 -24.17
CA LEU A 68 -38.22 16.76 -23.07
C LEU A 68 -38.02 15.33 -23.56
N THR A 69 -36.91 14.75 -23.16
CA THR A 69 -36.54 13.36 -23.47
C THR A 69 -35.97 12.68 -22.21
N GLY A 70 -36.05 11.37 -22.15
CA GLY A 70 -35.47 10.59 -21.04
C GLY A 70 -35.99 11.03 -19.66
N LEU A 71 -35.12 11.29 -18.72
CA LEU A 71 -35.44 11.66 -17.34
C LEU A 71 -36.29 12.92 -17.21
N ASP A 72 -36.06 13.90 -18.06
CA ASP A 72 -36.83 15.15 -18.02
C ASP A 72 -38.27 14.92 -18.45
N ALA A 73 -38.52 14.04 -19.44
CA ALA A 73 -39.87 13.65 -19.85
C ALA A 73 -40.58 12.87 -18.72
N MET A 74 -39.89 11.97 -18.04
CA MET A 74 -40.44 11.22 -16.92
C MET A 74 -40.78 12.17 -15.74
N ARG A 75 -39.84 13.05 -15.35
CA ARG A 75 -40.08 14.05 -14.29
C ARG A 75 -41.23 14.97 -14.61
N PHE A 76 -41.38 15.32 -15.86
CA PHE A 76 -42.51 16.11 -16.29
C PHE A 76 -43.82 15.35 -16.07
N VAL A 77 -43.95 14.12 -16.56
CA VAL A 77 -45.18 13.33 -16.49
C VAL A 77 -45.52 12.95 -15.04
N GLU A 78 -44.54 12.50 -14.27
CA GLU A 78 -44.77 11.96 -12.91
C GLU A 78 -44.86 13.03 -11.83
N GLN A 79 -44.17 14.15 -11.96
CA GLN A 79 -44.07 15.15 -10.91
C GLN A 79 -44.70 16.49 -11.29
N LEU A 80 -44.33 17.06 -12.45
CA LEU A 80 -44.74 18.40 -12.79
C LEU A 80 -46.18 18.44 -13.35
N LEU A 81 -46.54 17.54 -14.24
CA LEU A 81 -47.87 17.51 -14.87
C LEU A 81 -49.00 17.37 -13.84
N PRO A 82 -48.94 16.44 -12.84
CA PRO A 82 -49.98 16.35 -11.83
C PRO A 82 -50.03 17.57 -10.89
N ALA A 83 -48.91 18.28 -10.72
CA ALA A 83 -48.87 19.53 -9.96
C ALA A 83 -49.54 20.67 -10.73
N LEU A 84 -49.27 20.77 -12.04
CA LEU A 84 -49.88 21.76 -12.94
C LEU A 84 -51.37 21.53 -13.09
N GLU A 85 -51.83 20.29 -13.24
CA GLU A 85 -53.26 19.95 -13.34
C GLU A 85 -54.06 20.33 -12.09
N ARG A 86 -53.44 20.32 -10.93
CA ARG A 86 -54.08 20.74 -9.67
C ARG A 86 -54.06 22.24 -9.42
N HIS A 87 -53.25 22.99 -10.20
CA HIS A 87 -53.12 24.43 -9.99
C HIS A 87 -54.33 25.19 -10.60
N PRO A 88 -55.04 26.04 -9.80
CA PRO A 88 -56.32 26.65 -10.23
C PRO A 88 -56.18 27.58 -11.46
N ASP A 89 -55.02 28.13 -11.68
CA ASP A 89 -54.75 29.09 -12.75
C ASP A 89 -54.08 28.46 -13.99
N VAL A 90 -53.96 27.11 -14.03
CA VAL A 90 -53.31 26.37 -15.12
C VAL A 90 -54.32 25.50 -15.83
N VAL A 91 -54.34 25.55 -17.15
CA VAL A 91 -55.12 24.64 -18.01
C VAL A 91 -54.14 23.77 -18.78
N VAL A 92 -54.26 22.47 -18.62
CA VAL A 92 -53.42 21.49 -19.31
C VAL A 92 -54.22 20.86 -20.45
N GLU A 93 -53.67 20.90 -21.68
CA GLU A 93 -54.22 20.17 -22.83
C GLU A 93 -53.17 19.16 -23.33
N VAL A 94 -53.53 17.87 -23.30
CA VAL A 94 -52.67 16.79 -23.78
C VAL A 94 -53.08 16.42 -25.21
N GLN A 95 -52.14 16.48 -26.14
CA GLN A 95 -52.32 16.03 -27.52
C GLN A 95 -51.51 14.74 -27.76
N GLY A 96 -52.18 13.62 -27.95
CA GLY A 96 -51.59 12.29 -28.09
C GLY A 96 -51.57 11.51 -26.77
N GLU A 97 -50.91 10.39 -26.79
CA GLU A 97 -50.72 9.54 -25.60
C GLU A 97 -49.45 9.97 -24.83
N LEU A 98 -49.60 10.11 -23.53
CA LEU A 98 -48.45 10.35 -22.63
C LEU A 98 -47.65 9.06 -22.46
N PRO A 99 -46.30 9.13 -22.41
CA PRO A 99 -45.50 7.97 -22.03
C PRO A 99 -45.91 7.51 -20.62
N ALA A 100 -46.19 6.23 -20.48
CA ALA A 100 -46.43 5.65 -19.17
C ALA A 100 -45.08 5.26 -18.56
N TYR A 101 -44.80 5.77 -17.38
CA TYR A 101 -43.63 5.42 -16.58
C TYR A 101 -44.10 4.63 -15.35
N GLU A 102 -43.66 3.37 -15.24
CA GLU A 102 -43.98 2.53 -14.10
C GLU A 102 -42.77 2.42 -13.17
N ARG A 103 -42.96 2.73 -11.91
CA ARG A 103 -41.90 2.60 -10.94
C ARG A 103 -41.74 1.15 -10.53
N VAL A 104 -40.50 0.65 -10.63
CA VAL A 104 -40.12 -0.67 -10.14
C VAL A 104 -39.53 -0.51 -8.74
N ASP A 105 -40.23 -1.08 -7.74
CA ASP A 105 -39.80 -1.02 -6.33
C ASP A 105 -38.97 -2.26 -5.91
N GLU A 106 -38.74 -3.20 -6.81
CA GLU A 106 -37.86 -4.35 -6.56
C GLU A 106 -36.40 -3.91 -6.39
N ALA A 107 -35.73 -4.52 -5.42
CA ALA A 107 -34.30 -4.27 -5.21
C ALA A 107 -33.47 -4.74 -6.41
N PRO A 108 -32.49 -3.95 -6.87
CA PRO A 108 -31.60 -4.33 -7.96
C PRO A 108 -30.87 -5.63 -7.64
N LEU A 109 -30.95 -6.63 -8.51
CA LEU A 109 -30.21 -7.87 -8.39
C LEU A 109 -28.88 -7.75 -9.16
N VAL A 110 -27.77 -7.69 -8.42
CA VAL A 110 -26.44 -7.62 -9.02
C VAL A 110 -25.99 -9.04 -9.41
N ARG A 111 -25.64 -9.24 -10.68
CA ARG A 111 -25.08 -10.49 -11.20
C ARG A 111 -23.62 -10.32 -11.53
N LEU A 112 -22.80 -11.24 -11.10
CA LEU A 112 -21.35 -11.17 -11.21
C LEU A 112 -20.81 -12.38 -11.97
N GLY A 113 -19.82 -12.14 -12.83
CA GLY A 113 -19.13 -13.19 -13.54
C GLY A 113 -17.64 -12.91 -13.66
N THR A 114 -16.83 -13.99 -13.70
CA THR A 114 -15.41 -13.91 -14.06
C THR A 114 -15.12 -14.88 -15.20
N THR A 115 -14.37 -14.40 -16.20
CA THR A 115 -13.92 -15.24 -17.32
C THR A 115 -12.40 -15.18 -17.46
N ASP A 116 -11.81 -16.31 -17.86
CA ASP A 116 -10.40 -16.38 -18.23
C ASP A 116 -10.21 -15.83 -19.65
N ARG A 117 -9.08 -15.21 -19.90
CA ARG A 117 -8.73 -14.68 -21.23
C ARG A 117 -8.64 -15.77 -22.31
N ASP A 118 -8.30 -16.98 -21.89
CA ASP A 118 -8.22 -18.13 -22.80
C ASP A 118 -9.64 -18.58 -23.24
N ASP A 119 -10.67 -18.41 -22.38
CA ASP A 119 -12.07 -18.71 -22.68
C ASP A 119 -12.69 -17.69 -23.62
N THR A 120 -12.36 -16.38 -23.45
CA THR A 120 -12.83 -15.29 -24.35
C THR A 120 -12.21 -15.42 -25.74
N ALA A 121 -10.91 -15.71 -25.83
CA ALA A 121 -10.24 -15.95 -27.11
C ALA A 121 -10.78 -17.19 -27.85
N ALA A 122 -11.17 -18.23 -27.11
CA ALA A 122 -11.79 -19.43 -27.68
C ALA A 122 -13.23 -19.15 -28.15
N ALA A 123 -14.01 -18.36 -27.40
CA ALA A 123 -15.37 -17.97 -27.78
C ALA A 123 -15.38 -17.05 -29.02
N ASP A 124 -14.47 -16.08 -29.08
CA ASP A 124 -14.30 -15.18 -30.22
C ASP A 124 -13.78 -15.92 -31.47
N ALA A 125 -12.88 -16.92 -31.30
CA ALA A 125 -12.40 -17.77 -32.39
C ALA A 125 -13.48 -18.73 -32.91
N MET A 126 -14.35 -19.24 -32.06
CA MET A 126 -15.53 -20.02 -32.45
C MET A 126 -16.58 -19.17 -33.17
N ALA A 127 -16.80 -17.93 -32.73
CA ALA A 127 -17.71 -16.99 -33.38
C ALA A 127 -17.17 -16.52 -34.75
N ALA A 128 -15.83 -16.47 -34.91
CA ALA A 128 -15.16 -16.07 -36.15
C ALA A 128 -14.87 -17.22 -37.12
N GLY A 129 -15.19 -18.48 -36.77
CA GLY A 129 -15.01 -19.65 -37.65
C GLY A 129 -13.56 -20.04 -37.96
N THR A 130 -12.57 -19.57 -37.20
CA THR A 130 -11.14 -19.84 -37.39
C THR A 130 -10.59 -20.61 -36.19
N ALA A 131 -10.76 -21.92 -36.20
CA ALA A 131 -10.16 -22.79 -35.19
C ALA A 131 -8.75 -23.21 -35.60
N THR A 132 -7.72 -22.56 -35.07
CA THR A 132 -6.40 -23.19 -34.94
C THR A 132 -5.76 -22.66 -33.65
N VAL A 133 -5.92 -23.41 -32.56
CA VAL A 133 -5.26 -23.16 -31.27
C VAL A 133 -3.84 -23.67 -31.36
N THR A 134 -2.88 -22.82 -31.67
CA THR A 134 -1.45 -23.08 -31.46
C THR A 134 -1.10 -22.71 -30.03
N ARG A 135 -0.91 -23.71 -29.18
CA ARG A 135 -0.26 -23.55 -27.88
C ARG A 135 1.17 -23.09 -28.08
N THR A 136 1.44 -21.83 -27.82
CA THR A 136 2.81 -21.33 -27.65
C THR A 136 3.16 -21.42 -26.17
N ASP A 137 3.91 -22.46 -25.82
CA ASP A 137 4.59 -22.60 -24.53
C ASP A 137 5.75 -21.57 -24.47
N GLY A 138 5.43 -20.34 -24.09
CA GLY A 138 6.39 -19.30 -23.79
C GLY A 138 6.38 -19.05 -22.27
N ALA A 139 7.46 -19.51 -21.59
CA ALA A 139 7.68 -19.27 -20.17
C ALA A 139 8.02 -17.79 -19.90
N GLY A 140 6.99 -16.94 -19.80
CA GLY A 140 7.05 -15.62 -19.17
C GLY A 140 6.09 -15.59 -17.98
N PRO A 141 6.24 -14.68 -17.01
CA PRO A 141 5.28 -14.57 -15.93
C PRO A 141 3.91 -14.30 -16.54
N ARG A 142 3.03 -15.31 -16.53
CA ARG A 142 1.65 -15.19 -17.00
C ARG A 142 0.98 -14.17 -16.09
N GLU A 143 0.60 -13.03 -16.63
CA GLU A 143 -0.30 -12.08 -15.98
C GLU A 143 -1.64 -12.80 -15.79
N ASP A 144 -1.91 -13.29 -14.59
CA ASP A 144 -3.17 -13.94 -14.21
C ASP A 144 -4.24 -12.86 -14.01
N TRP A 145 -4.74 -12.31 -15.12
CA TRP A 145 -5.86 -11.38 -15.14
C TRP A 145 -7.14 -12.12 -15.48
N PHE A 146 -8.21 -11.78 -14.76
CA PHE A 146 -9.56 -12.25 -14.98
C PHE A 146 -10.45 -11.07 -15.37
N ASP A 147 -11.23 -11.21 -16.41
CA ASP A 147 -12.20 -10.18 -16.78
C ASP A 147 -13.42 -10.29 -15.87
N LEU A 148 -13.79 -9.19 -15.23
CA LEU A 148 -14.95 -9.07 -14.34
C LEU A 148 -16.15 -8.58 -15.13
N HIS A 149 -17.23 -9.37 -15.15
CA HIS A 149 -18.51 -9.03 -15.74
C HIS A 149 -19.49 -8.69 -14.62
N ILE A 150 -20.15 -7.55 -14.77
CA ILE A 150 -21.20 -7.10 -13.87
C ILE A 150 -22.43 -6.78 -14.72
N SER A 151 -23.57 -7.37 -14.39
CA SER A 151 -24.87 -6.96 -14.88
C SER A 151 -25.83 -6.73 -13.71
N VAL A 152 -26.83 -5.91 -13.91
CA VAL A 152 -27.83 -5.60 -12.90
C VAL A 152 -29.19 -5.89 -13.50
N GLU A 153 -30.02 -6.62 -12.78
CA GLU A 153 -31.38 -6.95 -13.17
C GLU A 153 -32.37 -6.22 -12.26
N VAL A 154 -33.37 -5.57 -12.83
CA VAL A 154 -34.41 -4.85 -12.09
C VAL A 154 -35.75 -5.18 -12.72
N GLY A 155 -36.68 -5.74 -11.94
CA GLY A 155 -38.00 -6.12 -12.44
C GLY A 155 -37.97 -7.14 -13.59
N GLY A 156 -36.94 -8.01 -13.63
CA GLY A 156 -36.76 -9.01 -14.70
C GLY A 156 -36.12 -8.44 -15.98
N GLU A 157 -35.71 -7.18 -16.00
CA GLU A 157 -35.04 -6.53 -17.14
C GLU A 157 -33.55 -6.34 -16.82
N GLU A 158 -32.67 -6.72 -17.74
CA GLU A 158 -31.23 -6.54 -17.60
C GLU A 158 -30.85 -5.09 -17.91
N VAL A 159 -30.18 -4.44 -16.96
CA VAL A 159 -29.68 -3.07 -17.06
C VAL A 159 -28.22 -3.12 -17.51
N PRO A 160 -27.87 -2.49 -18.66
CA PRO A 160 -26.49 -2.41 -19.09
C PRO A 160 -25.62 -1.68 -18.05
N PHE A 161 -24.50 -2.30 -17.68
CA PHE A 161 -23.68 -1.83 -16.56
C PHE A 161 -23.06 -0.44 -16.83
N GLU A 162 -22.55 -0.16 -18.03
CA GLU A 162 -21.90 1.12 -18.35
C GLU A 162 -22.84 2.33 -18.17
N PRO A 163 -24.07 2.35 -18.76
CA PRO A 163 -25.03 3.43 -18.53
C PRO A 163 -25.46 3.57 -17.06
N LEU A 164 -25.64 2.46 -16.35
CA LEU A 164 -25.94 2.47 -14.91
C LEU A 164 -24.81 3.12 -14.11
N PHE A 165 -23.58 2.71 -14.36
CA PHE A 165 -22.43 3.27 -13.68
C PHE A 165 -22.24 4.76 -13.96
N GLU A 166 -22.45 5.21 -15.22
CA GLU A 166 -22.41 6.63 -15.56
C GLU A 166 -23.48 7.43 -14.82
N ALA A 167 -24.70 6.90 -14.71
CA ALA A 167 -25.77 7.52 -13.95
C ALA A 167 -25.42 7.63 -12.45
N LEU A 168 -24.88 6.57 -11.85
CA LEU A 168 -24.40 6.56 -10.46
C LEU A 168 -23.27 7.57 -10.21
N VAL A 169 -22.34 7.71 -11.15
CA VAL A 169 -21.22 8.69 -11.03
C VAL A 169 -21.71 10.13 -11.18
N ARG A 170 -22.72 10.37 -12.04
CA ARG A 170 -23.35 11.70 -12.16
C ARG A 170 -24.18 12.08 -10.94
N GLY A 171 -24.56 11.10 -10.12
CA GLY A 171 -25.45 11.30 -8.97
C GLY A 171 -26.92 11.44 -9.40
N ASP A 172 -27.31 10.77 -10.49
CA ASP A 172 -28.70 10.70 -10.92
C ASP A 172 -29.52 9.95 -9.85
N ASP A 173 -30.75 10.41 -9.56
CA ASP A 173 -31.61 9.82 -8.52
C ASP A 173 -32.33 8.55 -9.03
N VAL A 174 -32.57 8.47 -10.33
CA VAL A 174 -33.34 7.40 -10.99
C VAL A 174 -32.74 7.04 -12.34
N MET A 175 -33.03 5.83 -12.81
CA MET A 175 -32.69 5.37 -14.15
C MET A 175 -33.91 4.78 -14.84
N ILE A 176 -34.08 5.09 -16.12
CA ILE A 176 -35.18 4.57 -16.97
C ILE A 176 -34.67 3.34 -17.70
N LEU A 177 -35.48 2.27 -17.66
CA LEU A 177 -35.26 1.01 -18.36
C LEU A 177 -35.72 1.11 -19.83
N SER A 178 -35.35 0.14 -20.64
CA SER A 178 -35.76 0.09 -22.04
C SER A 178 -37.27 -0.15 -22.23
N SER A 179 -37.93 -0.74 -21.25
CA SER A 179 -39.39 -0.89 -21.18
C SER A 179 -40.13 0.42 -20.94
N GLY A 180 -39.45 1.49 -20.52
CA GLY A 180 -40.06 2.73 -20.03
C GLY A 180 -40.29 2.77 -18.53
N SER A 181 -40.14 1.65 -17.82
CA SER A 181 -40.16 1.61 -16.37
C SER A 181 -38.90 2.31 -15.79
N TYR A 182 -38.95 2.72 -14.52
CA TYR A 182 -37.83 3.36 -13.87
C TYR A 182 -37.61 2.84 -12.44
N PHE A 183 -36.39 2.93 -11.96
CA PHE A 183 -36.05 2.56 -10.58
C PHE A 183 -35.11 3.59 -9.93
N ARG A 184 -35.03 3.56 -8.61
CA ARG A 184 -34.19 4.49 -7.82
C ARG A 184 -32.75 4.00 -7.79
N LEU A 185 -31.81 4.94 -7.90
CA LEU A 185 -30.37 4.70 -7.82
C LEU A 185 -29.81 4.95 -6.40
N ASP A 186 -30.54 5.65 -5.55
CA ASP A 186 -30.14 5.99 -4.17
C ASP A 186 -30.44 4.82 -3.17
N VAL A 187 -30.05 3.61 -3.57
CA VAL A 187 -30.18 2.41 -2.72
C VAL A 187 -28.80 1.95 -2.23
N PRO A 188 -28.71 1.43 -0.99
CA PRO A 188 -27.43 1.07 -0.36
C PRO A 188 -26.61 0.06 -1.18
N GLU A 189 -27.26 -0.85 -1.88
CA GLU A 189 -26.63 -1.87 -2.72
C GLU A 189 -25.88 -1.26 -3.90
N LEU A 190 -26.48 -0.27 -4.57
CA LEU A 190 -25.88 0.44 -5.70
C LEU A 190 -24.78 1.41 -5.25
N ASP A 191 -24.92 2.05 -4.10
CA ASP A 191 -23.87 2.88 -3.52
C ASP A 191 -22.62 2.05 -3.19
N ARG A 192 -22.79 0.86 -2.61
CA ARG A 192 -21.70 -0.07 -2.36
C ARG A 192 -21.09 -0.58 -3.68
N LEU A 193 -21.92 -0.95 -4.65
CA LEU A 193 -21.46 -1.38 -5.97
C LEU A 193 -20.63 -0.27 -6.63
N ARG A 194 -21.10 0.96 -6.59
CA ARG A 194 -20.36 2.12 -7.12
C ARG A 194 -18.98 2.24 -6.48
N ALA A 195 -18.91 2.20 -5.16
CA ALA A 195 -17.64 2.32 -4.43
C ALA A 195 -16.64 1.20 -4.78
N LEU A 196 -17.12 -0.06 -4.91
CA LEU A 196 -16.28 -1.21 -5.28
C LEU A 196 -15.82 -1.16 -6.73
N VAL A 197 -16.69 -0.69 -7.64
CA VAL A 197 -16.34 -0.54 -9.07
C VAL A 197 -15.38 0.63 -9.28
N GLU A 198 -15.54 1.73 -8.57
CA GLU A 198 -14.56 2.83 -8.57
C GLU A 198 -13.19 2.32 -8.10
N GLU A 199 -13.16 1.55 -7.01
CA GLU A 199 -11.92 0.90 -6.55
C GLU A 199 -11.34 -0.02 -7.62
N ALA A 200 -12.16 -0.90 -8.22
CA ALA A 200 -11.71 -1.80 -9.28
C ALA A 200 -11.17 -1.03 -10.50
N ARG A 201 -11.82 0.06 -10.91
CA ARG A 201 -11.33 0.92 -12.02
C ARG A 201 -10.01 1.62 -11.70
N GLU A 202 -9.78 1.99 -10.46
CA GLU A 202 -8.51 2.57 -10.04
C GLU A 202 -7.35 1.58 -10.03
N LEU A 203 -7.66 0.29 -9.87
CA LEU A 203 -6.70 -0.80 -9.91
C LEU A 203 -6.33 -1.23 -11.35
N VAL A 204 -7.12 -0.84 -12.36
CA VAL A 204 -6.90 -1.22 -13.78
C VAL A 204 -6.06 -0.19 -14.53
N ASP A 205 -5.25 -0.65 -15.49
CA ASP A 205 -4.54 0.23 -16.43
C ASP A 205 -5.54 1.00 -17.32
N PRO A 206 -5.52 2.35 -17.36
CA PRO A 206 -6.46 3.17 -18.14
C PRO A 206 -6.37 2.94 -19.66
N ARG A 207 -5.31 2.32 -20.14
CA ARG A 207 -5.11 2.01 -21.56
C ARG A 207 -5.87 0.77 -22.00
N ARG A 208 -6.49 0.03 -21.06
CA ARG A 208 -7.20 -1.22 -21.33
C ARG A 208 -8.70 -1.05 -21.01
N ARG A 209 -9.57 -1.53 -21.87
CA ARG A 209 -11.03 -1.54 -21.67
C ARG A 209 -11.44 -2.70 -20.75
N GLY A 210 -12.48 -2.49 -19.93
CA GLY A 210 -13.08 -3.49 -19.05
C GLY A 210 -12.51 -3.50 -17.63
N LEU A 211 -13.26 -4.12 -16.70
CA LEU A 211 -12.85 -4.33 -15.31
C LEU A 211 -12.06 -5.64 -15.23
N ARG A 212 -10.92 -5.60 -14.58
CA ARG A 212 -10.04 -6.76 -14.44
C ARG A 212 -9.62 -6.97 -13.00
N LEU A 213 -9.58 -8.21 -12.60
CA LEU A 213 -9.10 -8.64 -11.30
C LEU A 213 -7.84 -9.48 -11.48
N THR A 214 -6.92 -9.40 -10.53
CA THR A 214 -5.83 -10.36 -10.38
C THR A 214 -6.16 -11.31 -9.22
N ARG A 215 -5.46 -12.42 -9.12
CA ARG A 215 -5.58 -13.35 -8.00
C ARG A 215 -5.41 -12.70 -6.62
N PHE A 216 -4.85 -11.50 -6.54
CA PHE A 216 -4.68 -10.74 -5.30
C PHE A 216 -5.93 -9.92 -4.90
N HIS A 217 -6.93 -9.78 -5.80
CA HIS A 217 -8.15 -9.00 -5.55
C HIS A 217 -9.31 -9.83 -4.96
N VAL A 218 -9.03 -10.96 -4.33
CA VAL A 218 -10.08 -11.83 -3.77
C VAL A 218 -10.93 -11.11 -2.73
N GLY A 219 -10.34 -10.27 -1.87
CA GLY A 219 -11.12 -9.50 -0.90
C GLY A 219 -12.11 -8.51 -1.55
N LEU A 220 -11.75 -7.91 -2.69
CA LEU A 220 -12.68 -7.08 -3.48
C LEU A 220 -13.80 -7.94 -4.08
N TRP A 221 -13.46 -9.11 -4.60
CA TRP A 221 -14.44 -10.05 -5.13
C TRP A 221 -15.42 -10.53 -4.05
N GLU A 222 -14.96 -10.82 -2.84
CA GLU A 222 -15.83 -11.23 -1.73
C GLU A 222 -16.84 -10.16 -1.36
N GLU A 223 -16.43 -8.90 -1.34
CA GLU A 223 -17.34 -7.77 -1.11
C GLU A 223 -18.35 -7.62 -2.26
N LEU A 224 -17.94 -7.84 -3.51
CA LEU A 224 -18.85 -7.85 -4.66
C LEU A 224 -19.85 -9.02 -4.55
N VAL A 225 -19.39 -10.22 -4.23
CA VAL A 225 -20.25 -11.40 -4.04
C VAL A 225 -21.26 -11.20 -2.90
N ALA A 226 -20.91 -10.46 -1.86
CA ALA A 226 -21.83 -10.14 -0.79
C ALA A 226 -22.98 -9.19 -1.22
N LEU A 227 -22.85 -8.52 -2.38
CA LEU A 227 -23.88 -7.64 -2.94
C LEU A 227 -24.81 -8.33 -3.94
N GLY A 228 -24.42 -9.49 -4.46
CA GLY A 228 -25.17 -10.08 -5.56
C GLY A 228 -24.98 -11.59 -5.73
N VAL A 229 -25.43 -12.10 -6.87
CA VAL A 229 -25.38 -13.51 -7.25
C VAL A 229 -24.25 -13.74 -8.24
N VAL A 230 -23.48 -14.79 -8.03
CA VAL A 230 -22.43 -15.24 -8.96
C VAL A 230 -23.05 -16.16 -10.02
N ASP A 231 -23.16 -15.65 -11.24
CA ASP A 231 -23.67 -16.44 -12.38
C ASP A 231 -22.61 -17.35 -12.99
N ARG A 232 -21.40 -16.83 -13.13
CA ARG A 232 -20.29 -17.55 -13.74
C ARG A 232 -18.98 -17.26 -13.02
N GLN A 233 -18.22 -18.29 -12.73
CA GLN A 233 -16.91 -18.18 -12.12
C GLN A 233 -15.93 -19.11 -12.84
N SER A 234 -14.81 -18.56 -13.32
CA SER A 234 -13.77 -19.38 -13.92
C SER A 234 -13.16 -20.33 -12.88
N ALA A 235 -12.82 -21.55 -13.29
CA ALA A 235 -12.25 -22.56 -12.39
C ALA A 235 -10.92 -22.08 -11.76
N ARG A 236 -10.11 -21.37 -12.52
CA ARG A 236 -8.83 -20.80 -12.05
C ARG A 236 -9.06 -19.72 -11.00
N TRP A 237 -10.04 -18.82 -11.24
CA TRP A 237 -10.42 -17.81 -10.27
C TRP A 237 -10.94 -18.43 -8.98
N ALA A 238 -11.85 -19.42 -9.09
CA ALA A 238 -12.40 -20.14 -7.95
C ALA A 238 -11.31 -20.79 -7.09
N ALA A 239 -10.32 -21.42 -7.74
CA ALA A 239 -9.16 -22.01 -7.06
C ALA A 239 -8.32 -20.95 -6.33
N SER A 240 -8.01 -19.82 -6.98
CA SER A 240 -7.25 -18.73 -6.38
C SER A 240 -8.00 -18.08 -5.21
N ALA A 241 -9.30 -17.85 -5.36
CA ALA A 241 -10.15 -17.28 -4.31
C ALA A 241 -10.26 -18.23 -3.11
N SER A 242 -10.42 -19.53 -3.35
CA SER A 242 -10.45 -20.55 -2.30
C SER A 242 -9.11 -20.65 -1.55
N ALA A 243 -8.00 -20.58 -2.28
CA ALA A 243 -6.66 -20.61 -1.68
C ALA A 243 -6.43 -19.42 -0.75
N LEU A 244 -6.82 -18.20 -1.15
CA LEU A 244 -6.67 -17.00 -0.33
C LEU A 244 -7.63 -16.97 0.87
N ARG A 245 -8.89 -17.39 0.71
CA ARG A 245 -9.85 -17.50 1.82
C ARG A 245 -9.36 -18.43 2.92
N GLY A 246 -8.78 -19.55 2.53
CA GLY A 246 -8.28 -20.55 3.47
C GLY A 246 -6.93 -20.21 4.13
N LEU A 247 -6.28 -19.10 3.77
CA LEU A 247 -4.95 -18.75 4.31
C LEU A 247 -4.94 -18.57 5.83
N ALA A 248 -5.99 -17.95 6.39
CA ALA A 248 -6.07 -17.65 7.82
C ALA A 248 -6.50 -18.88 8.66
N ASP A 249 -7.33 -19.77 8.08
CA ASP A 249 -7.98 -20.88 8.79
C ASP A 249 -7.36 -22.24 8.48
N ARG A 250 -6.39 -22.29 7.57
CA ARG A 250 -5.75 -23.55 7.16
C ARG A 250 -4.81 -24.04 8.25
N PRO A 251 -4.98 -25.25 8.77
CA PRO A 251 -4.02 -25.79 9.72
C PRO A 251 -2.63 -25.85 9.08
N ALA A 252 -1.62 -25.45 9.84
CA ALA A 252 -0.24 -25.53 9.37
C ALA A 252 0.09 -26.97 8.98
N PRO A 253 0.76 -27.20 7.84
CA PRO A 253 1.19 -28.52 7.46
C PRO A 253 2.23 -29.08 8.46
N PRO A 254 2.45 -30.39 8.48
CA PRO A 254 3.51 -30.98 9.30
C PRO A 254 4.84 -30.30 9.02
N LEU A 255 5.67 -30.16 10.06
CA LEU A 255 7.04 -29.69 9.89
C LEU A 255 7.84 -30.64 9.00
N PRO A 256 8.72 -30.12 8.13
CA PRO A 256 9.55 -30.94 7.27
C PRO A 256 10.52 -31.80 8.10
N ALA A 257 10.76 -33.04 7.66
CA ALA A 257 11.56 -34.03 8.40
C ALA A 257 13.02 -33.59 8.57
N GLY A 258 13.57 -32.86 7.61
CA GLY A 258 14.93 -32.33 7.65
C GLY A 258 15.11 -31.08 8.50
N LEU A 259 14.05 -30.51 9.09
CA LEU A 259 14.15 -29.34 9.97
C LEU A 259 14.64 -29.76 11.37
N ARG A 260 15.78 -29.22 11.79
CA ARG A 260 16.37 -29.44 13.12
C ARG A 260 16.10 -28.24 14.05
N ALA A 261 14.85 -27.82 14.11
CA ALA A 261 14.42 -26.75 15.00
C ALA A 261 13.07 -27.07 15.62
N SER A 262 12.88 -26.71 16.88
CA SER A 262 11.56 -26.65 17.50
C SER A 262 11.00 -25.26 17.29
N LEU A 263 9.98 -25.15 16.47
CA LEU A 263 9.31 -23.87 16.24
C LEU A 263 8.40 -23.52 17.42
N ARG A 264 8.42 -22.27 17.86
CA ARG A 264 7.43 -21.73 18.81
C ARG A 264 6.05 -21.73 18.14
N PRO A 265 4.92 -21.72 18.91
CA PRO A 265 3.58 -21.75 18.34
C PRO A 265 3.37 -20.72 17.23
N TYR A 266 3.73 -19.46 17.46
CA TYR A 266 3.60 -18.41 16.46
C TYR A 266 4.50 -18.63 15.23
N GLN A 267 5.69 -19.23 15.38
CA GLN A 267 6.56 -19.56 14.24
C GLN A 267 5.96 -20.69 13.41
N HIS A 268 5.31 -21.65 14.07
CA HIS A 268 4.59 -22.72 13.38
C HIS A 268 3.40 -22.18 12.58
N GLU A 269 2.63 -21.22 13.13
CA GLU A 269 1.59 -20.48 12.42
C GLU A 269 2.16 -19.72 11.23
N GLY A 270 3.28 -19.02 11.42
CA GLY A 270 3.96 -18.30 10.34
C GLY A 270 4.47 -19.23 9.23
N TYR A 271 5.00 -20.38 9.58
CA TYR A 271 5.36 -21.42 8.62
C TYR A 271 4.13 -21.91 7.85
N GLY A 272 3.00 -22.15 8.54
CA GLY A 272 1.75 -22.54 7.91
C GLY A 272 1.26 -21.51 6.89
N TRP A 273 1.31 -20.23 7.25
CA TRP A 273 0.96 -19.14 6.35
C TRP A 273 1.91 -19.06 5.14
N LEU A 274 3.22 -19.21 5.34
CA LEU A 274 4.20 -19.25 4.25
C LEU A 274 3.97 -20.44 3.32
N ALA A 275 3.68 -21.62 3.87
CA ALA A 275 3.38 -22.82 3.09
C ALA A 275 2.11 -22.65 2.25
N ALA A 276 1.07 -22.04 2.82
CA ALA A 276 -0.17 -21.78 2.09
C ALA A 276 0.03 -20.76 0.95
N LEU A 277 0.83 -19.70 1.16
CA LEU A 277 1.22 -18.77 0.09
C LEU A 277 2.03 -19.48 -1.01
N TRP A 278 2.96 -20.32 -0.63
CA TRP A 278 3.78 -21.10 -1.57
C TRP A 278 2.93 -22.02 -2.44
N ASP A 279 2.03 -22.80 -1.83
CA ASP A 279 1.12 -23.72 -2.53
C ASP A 279 0.20 -22.96 -3.51
N ALA A 280 -0.26 -21.77 -3.11
CA ALA A 280 -1.10 -20.91 -3.93
C ALA A 280 -0.30 -20.10 -5.00
N ARG A 281 1.03 -20.19 -5.01
CA ARG A 281 1.91 -19.36 -5.85
C ARG A 281 1.68 -17.86 -5.64
N LEU A 282 1.34 -17.47 -4.42
CA LEU A 282 1.16 -16.09 -4.01
C LEU A 282 2.39 -15.64 -3.23
N GLY A 283 2.79 -14.40 -3.44
CA GLY A 283 3.79 -13.79 -2.58
C GLY A 283 3.16 -13.09 -1.37
N GLY A 284 4.02 -12.65 -0.45
CA GLY A 284 3.58 -11.96 0.75
C GLY A 284 4.68 -11.17 1.46
N ILE A 285 4.32 -10.53 2.56
CA ILE A 285 5.22 -9.75 3.41
C ILE A 285 5.21 -10.33 4.82
N LEU A 286 6.34 -10.89 5.25
CA LEU A 286 6.56 -11.33 6.62
C LEU A 286 7.16 -10.17 7.42
N ALA A 287 6.31 -9.49 8.18
CA ALA A 287 6.61 -8.23 8.87
C ALA A 287 6.71 -8.38 10.40
N ASP A 288 7.01 -9.57 10.89
CA ASP A 288 7.23 -9.83 12.31
C ASP A 288 8.37 -8.97 12.87
N ASP A 289 8.30 -8.61 14.14
CA ASP A 289 9.36 -7.87 14.81
C ASP A 289 10.72 -8.57 14.68
N MET A 290 11.79 -7.79 14.78
CA MET A 290 13.15 -8.34 14.76
C MET A 290 13.34 -9.35 15.90
N GLY A 291 14.01 -10.47 15.62
CA GLY A 291 14.27 -11.53 16.62
C GLY A 291 13.15 -12.56 16.77
N LEU A 292 12.04 -12.45 16.07
CA LEU A 292 10.95 -13.45 16.09
C LEU A 292 11.22 -14.68 15.19
N GLY A 293 12.43 -14.80 14.62
CA GLY A 293 12.84 -15.99 13.88
C GLY A 293 12.25 -16.07 12.47
N LYS A 294 12.19 -14.95 11.74
CA LYS A 294 11.75 -14.91 10.34
C LYS A 294 12.59 -15.83 9.43
N THR A 295 13.91 -15.90 9.68
CA THR A 295 14.83 -16.75 8.92
C THR A 295 14.50 -18.23 9.09
N VAL A 296 14.29 -18.72 10.34
CA VAL A 296 13.96 -20.13 10.58
C VAL A 296 12.60 -20.51 9.97
N GLN A 297 11.61 -19.63 10.00
CA GLN A 297 10.31 -19.85 9.34
C GLN A 297 10.49 -20.01 7.82
N SER A 298 11.33 -19.17 7.20
CA SER A 298 11.65 -19.21 5.77
C SER A 298 12.48 -20.44 5.39
N LEU A 299 13.41 -20.86 6.25
CA LEU A 299 14.20 -22.09 6.08
C LEU A 299 13.31 -23.34 6.21
N ALA A 300 12.33 -23.34 7.11
CA ALA A 300 11.34 -24.41 7.22
C ALA A 300 10.52 -24.54 5.91
N LEU A 301 10.12 -23.42 5.30
CA LEU A 301 9.49 -23.44 3.97
C LEU A 301 10.42 -24.00 2.90
N ALA A 302 11.68 -23.54 2.85
CA ALA A 302 12.66 -24.02 1.88
C ALA A 302 12.91 -25.54 2.03
N GLN A 303 13.02 -26.03 3.26
CA GLN A 303 13.18 -27.46 3.55
C GLN A 303 11.96 -28.28 3.07
N ARG A 304 10.75 -27.78 3.32
CA ARG A 304 9.51 -28.41 2.80
C ARG A 304 9.50 -28.48 1.27
N ALA A 305 9.84 -27.38 0.61
CA ALA A 305 9.88 -27.32 -0.85
C ALA A 305 10.94 -28.26 -1.44
N ALA A 306 12.10 -28.38 -0.78
CA ALA A 306 13.15 -29.33 -1.17
C ALA A 306 12.69 -30.80 -1.01
N GLU A 307 12.05 -31.14 0.12
CA GLU A 307 11.52 -32.49 0.37
C GLU A 307 10.40 -32.86 -0.65
N ALA A 308 9.66 -31.86 -1.11
CA ALA A 308 8.66 -32.04 -2.19
C ALA A 308 9.29 -32.10 -3.60
N GLY A 309 10.61 -31.91 -3.75
CA GLY A 309 11.31 -31.89 -5.04
C GLY A 309 11.09 -30.61 -5.86
N GLU A 310 10.46 -29.59 -5.28
CA GLU A 310 10.09 -28.35 -5.98
C GLU A 310 11.28 -27.41 -6.22
N LEU A 311 12.42 -27.64 -5.56
CA LEU A 311 13.65 -26.87 -5.75
C LEU A 311 14.63 -27.53 -6.76
N THR A 312 14.29 -28.68 -7.30
CA THR A 312 15.15 -29.40 -8.25
C THR A 312 15.31 -28.62 -9.55
N GLY A 313 16.52 -28.14 -9.84
CA GLY A 313 16.83 -27.34 -11.03
C GLY A 313 16.33 -25.90 -11.00
N MET A 314 15.56 -25.52 -9.99
CA MET A 314 15.07 -24.17 -9.75
C MET A 314 15.23 -23.80 -8.26
N PRO A 315 16.40 -23.34 -7.82
CA PRO A 315 16.63 -23.05 -6.41
C PRO A 315 15.81 -21.85 -5.91
N LEU A 316 15.65 -21.77 -4.58
CA LEU A 316 15.12 -20.57 -3.92
C LEU A 316 16.23 -19.50 -3.87
N LEU A 317 15.95 -18.31 -4.39
CA LEU A 317 16.86 -17.17 -4.31
C LEU A 317 16.56 -16.31 -3.09
N VAL A 318 17.56 -16.14 -2.22
CA VAL A 318 17.50 -15.25 -1.07
C VAL A 318 18.41 -14.04 -1.32
N ILE A 319 17.84 -12.84 -1.29
CA ILE A 319 18.58 -11.58 -1.40
C ILE A 319 18.54 -10.88 -0.05
N ALA A 320 19.70 -10.66 0.53
CA ALA A 320 19.86 -10.09 1.87
C ALA A 320 20.92 -8.97 1.89
N PRO A 321 20.97 -8.13 2.92
CA PRO A 321 22.14 -7.26 3.14
C PRO A 321 23.43 -8.07 3.23
N THR A 322 24.53 -7.52 2.74
CA THR A 322 25.83 -8.21 2.72
C THR A 322 26.23 -8.76 4.12
N SER A 323 25.86 -8.03 5.16
CA SER A 323 26.12 -8.43 6.56
C SER A 323 25.29 -9.62 7.06
N VAL A 324 24.25 -10.00 6.35
CA VAL A 324 23.29 -11.04 6.76
C VAL A 324 23.46 -12.33 5.93
N VAL A 325 24.18 -12.25 4.79
CA VAL A 325 24.42 -13.42 3.94
C VAL A 325 25.05 -14.58 4.73
N GLY A 326 26.08 -14.28 5.55
CA GLY A 326 26.72 -15.30 6.40
C GLY A 326 25.78 -15.87 7.46
N THR A 327 24.89 -15.05 8.00
CA THR A 327 23.86 -15.50 8.97
C THR A 327 22.92 -16.52 8.34
N TRP A 328 22.42 -16.28 7.12
CA TRP A 328 21.59 -17.23 6.41
C TRP A 328 22.26 -18.59 6.22
N VAL A 329 23.55 -18.58 5.82
CA VAL A 329 24.33 -19.81 5.63
C VAL A 329 24.51 -20.57 6.95
N SER A 330 24.87 -19.86 8.03
CA SER A 330 25.07 -20.48 9.34
C SER A 330 23.78 -21.00 9.96
N GLU A 331 22.66 -20.28 9.83
CA GLU A 331 21.35 -20.72 10.30
C GLU A 331 20.84 -21.91 9.48
N ALA A 332 21.03 -21.91 8.16
CA ALA A 332 20.69 -23.06 7.32
C ALA A 332 21.50 -24.30 7.71
N ALA A 333 22.81 -24.18 7.90
CA ALA A 333 23.64 -25.30 8.37
C ALA A 333 23.19 -25.84 9.74
N ARG A 334 22.66 -25.00 10.61
CA ARG A 334 22.15 -25.36 11.93
C ARG A 334 20.78 -26.00 11.88
N PHE A 335 19.83 -25.38 11.16
CA PHE A 335 18.41 -25.75 11.22
C PHE A 335 17.95 -26.67 10.09
N THR A 336 18.60 -26.59 8.93
CA THR A 336 18.25 -27.37 7.72
C THR A 336 19.50 -27.91 7.05
N PRO A 337 20.30 -28.76 7.75
CA PRO A 337 21.62 -29.22 7.26
C PRO A 337 21.52 -30.08 6.00
N GLY A 338 20.32 -30.55 5.62
CA GLY A 338 20.08 -31.27 4.37
C GLY A 338 20.01 -30.38 3.13
N LEU A 339 19.78 -29.07 3.30
CA LEU A 339 19.74 -28.13 2.17
C LEU A 339 21.14 -27.78 1.68
N ARG A 340 21.31 -27.83 0.37
CA ARG A 340 22.51 -27.31 -0.29
C ARG A 340 22.39 -25.80 -0.50
N VAL A 341 22.98 -25.04 0.42
CA VAL A 341 22.95 -23.57 0.42
C VAL A 341 24.23 -23.01 -0.16
N ILE A 342 24.16 -22.21 -1.22
CA ILE A 342 25.30 -21.63 -1.90
C ILE A 342 25.30 -20.12 -1.74
N PRO A 343 26.25 -19.53 -1.00
CA PRO A 343 26.42 -18.08 -0.93
C PRO A 343 27.17 -17.53 -2.14
N ILE A 344 26.63 -16.46 -2.73
CA ILE A 344 27.29 -15.70 -3.78
C ILE A 344 27.91 -14.46 -3.15
N THR A 345 29.25 -14.43 -3.08
CA THR A 345 30.01 -13.36 -2.42
C THR A 345 30.82 -12.48 -3.36
N ALA A 346 30.86 -12.83 -4.65
CA ALA A 346 31.59 -12.09 -5.68
C ALA A 346 30.75 -11.96 -6.96
N THR A 347 31.02 -10.91 -7.74
CA THR A 347 30.41 -10.71 -9.07
C THR A 347 30.90 -11.78 -10.05
N ASP A 348 30.15 -12.00 -11.13
CA ASP A 348 30.50 -12.94 -12.21
C ASP A 348 31.93 -12.72 -12.70
N LYS A 349 32.30 -11.44 -12.92
CA LYS A 349 33.63 -11.06 -13.37
C LYS A 349 34.75 -11.45 -12.39
N ARG A 350 34.50 -11.38 -11.07
CA ARG A 350 35.49 -11.73 -10.05
C ARG A 350 35.51 -13.23 -9.74
N ARG A 351 34.37 -13.89 -9.90
CA ARG A 351 34.20 -15.34 -9.70
C ARG A 351 34.86 -16.14 -10.84
N GLY A 352 34.90 -15.59 -12.07
CA GLY A 352 35.48 -16.24 -13.23
C GLY A 352 34.66 -17.41 -13.79
N ALA A 353 33.46 -17.64 -13.25
CA ALA A 353 32.52 -18.66 -13.70
C ALA A 353 31.12 -18.07 -13.81
N PRO A 354 30.28 -18.50 -14.78
CA PRO A 354 28.87 -18.12 -14.86
C PRO A 354 28.09 -18.47 -13.58
N LEU A 355 27.07 -17.67 -13.27
CA LEU A 355 26.23 -17.91 -12.10
C LEU A 355 25.57 -19.30 -12.18
N ALA A 356 25.10 -19.71 -13.36
CA ALA A 356 24.47 -21.01 -13.60
C ALA A 356 25.35 -22.20 -13.16
N GLU A 357 26.63 -22.16 -13.53
CA GLU A 357 27.57 -23.22 -13.14
C GLU A 357 27.86 -23.20 -11.63
N THR A 358 27.91 -22.01 -11.03
CA THR A 358 28.21 -21.85 -9.60
C THR A 358 27.10 -22.42 -8.72
N ILE A 359 25.83 -22.28 -9.14
CA ILE A 359 24.66 -22.68 -8.36
C ILE A 359 24.12 -24.08 -8.73
N ASP A 360 24.80 -24.79 -9.60
CA ASP A 360 24.35 -26.12 -10.02
C ASP A 360 24.11 -27.04 -8.82
N GLY A 361 22.92 -27.65 -8.79
CA GLY A 361 22.45 -28.51 -7.70
C GLY A 361 22.19 -27.80 -6.38
N ALA A 362 22.12 -26.47 -6.33
CA ALA A 362 21.72 -25.74 -5.13
C ALA A 362 20.21 -25.89 -4.87
N ASP A 363 19.82 -25.99 -3.59
CA ASP A 363 18.44 -25.82 -3.13
C ASP A 363 18.15 -24.34 -2.84
N VAL A 364 19.12 -23.65 -2.23
CA VAL A 364 19.01 -22.24 -1.85
C VAL A 364 20.27 -21.48 -2.28
N VAL A 365 20.07 -20.36 -2.93
CA VAL A 365 21.15 -19.42 -3.30
C VAL A 365 20.98 -18.15 -2.49
N VAL A 366 22.03 -17.73 -1.78
CA VAL A 366 22.01 -16.51 -0.96
C VAL A 366 22.96 -15.48 -1.55
N ALA A 367 22.46 -14.30 -1.90
CA ALA A 367 23.26 -13.23 -2.47
C ALA A 367 22.93 -11.87 -1.84
N SER A 368 23.78 -10.86 -2.08
CA SER A 368 23.50 -9.52 -1.57
C SER A 368 22.75 -8.67 -2.61
N TYR A 369 22.00 -7.66 -2.13
CA TYR A 369 21.35 -6.65 -2.99
C TYR A 369 22.35 -5.96 -3.95
N ALA A 370 23.60 -5.78 -3.51
CA ALA A 370 24.63 -5.19 -4.34
C ALA A 370 24.98 -6.09 -5.53
N LEU A 371 25.13 -7.40 -5.30
CA LEU A 371 25.44 -8.38 -6.35
C LEU A 371 24.27 -8.55 -7.30
N LEU A 372 23.04 -8.67 -6.79
CA LEU A 372 21.84 -8.70 -7.62
C LEU A 372 21.78 -7.50 -8.60
N ARG A 373 22.12 -6.31 -8.11
CA ARG A 373 22.11 -5.09 -8.93
C ARG A 373 23.24 -5.05 -9.96
N ILE A 374 24.40 -5.60 -9.64
CA ILE A 374 25.59 -5.56 -10.52
C ILE A 374 25.47 -6.61 -11.63
N ASP A 375 25.08 -7.84 -11.27
CA ASP A 375 24.99 -8.98 -12.18
C ASP A 375 23.52 -9.31 -12.56
N ASP A 376 22.66 -8.28 -12.64
CA ASP A 376 21.22 -8.37 -12.87
C ASP A 376 20.83 -9.33 -14.02
N GLU A 377 21.55 -9.28 -15.13
CA GLU A 377 21.28 -10.13 -16.30
C GLU A 377 21.47 -11.61 -15.99
N SER A 378 22.47 -11.97 -15.19
CA SER A 378 22.74 -13.36 -14.80
C SER A 378 21.64 -13.92 -13.91
N TYR A 379 21.16 -13.14 -12.95
CA TYR A 379 20.04 -13.56 -12.10
C TYR A 379 18.72 -13.67 -12.86
N ARG A 380 18.47 -12.77 -13.80
CA ARG A 380 17.26 -12.78 -14.63
C ARG A 380 17.22 -13.96 -15.61
N ALA A 381 18.37 -14.42 -16.08
CA ALA A 381 18.47 -15.50 -17.05
C ALA A 381 18.16 -16.89 -16.48
N LEU A 382 18.12 -17.03 -15.15
CA LEU A 382 17.94 -18.29 -14.46
C LEU A 382 16.51 -18.50 -13.95
N PRO A 383 16.02 -19.75 -13.92
CA PRO A 383 14.75 -20.09 -13.31
C PRO A 383 14.89 -20.13 -11.78
N TRP A 384 13.97 -19.50 -11.08
CA TRP A 384 13.91 -19.49 -9.61
C TRP A 384 12.55 -20.00 -9.14
N ALA A 385 12.52 -20.96 -8.23
CA ALA A 385 11.30 -21.44 -7.61
C ALA A 385 10.60 -20.34 -6.78
N GLY A 386 11.41 -19.48 -6.13
CA GLY A 386 10.95 -18.35 -5.36
C GLY A 386 12.05 -17.32 -5.13
N LEU A 387 11.65 -16.12 -4.74
CA LEU A 387 12.51 -15.01 -4.35
C LEU A 387 12.18 -14.58 -2.92
N VAL A 388 13.17 -14.58 -2.05
CA VAL A 388 13.07 -14.04 -0.69
C VAL A 388 13.91 -12.76 -0.63
N LEU A 389 13.30 -11.65 -0.24
CA LEU A 389 13.91 -10.34 -0.06
C LEU A 389 14.03 -10.06 1.44
N ASP A 390 15.17 -10.37 2.03
CA ASP A 390 15.39 -10.13 3.44
C ASP A 390 15.79 -8.67 3.71
N GLU A 391 15.31 -8.10 4.82
CA GLU A 391 15.41 -6.66 5.10
C GLU A 391 14.90 -5.83 3.91
N ALA A 392 13.65 -6.09 3.50
CA ALA A 392 13.05 -5.55 2.27
C ALA A 392 12.98 -4.01 2.23
N GLN A 393 13.31 -3.30 3.31
CA GLN A 393 13.51 -1.84 3.26
C GLN A 393 14.61 -1.42 2.27
N PHE A 394 15.51 -2.31 1.85
CA PHE A 394 16.48 -2.03 0.79
C PHE A 394 15.85 -1.84 -0.60
N VAL A 395 14.62 -2.29 -0.79
CA VAL A 395 13.84 -2.12 -2.04
C VAL A 395 12.65 -1.17 -1.88
N LYS A 396 12.57 -0.40 -0.81
CA LYS A 396 11.46 0.56 -0.54
C LYS A 396 11.35 1.68 -1.57
N ASN A 397 12.44 2.05 -2.23
CA ASN A 397 12.40 3.04 -3.31
C ASN A 397 12.26 2.33 -4.66
N HIS A 398 11.04 2.38 -5.23
CA HIS A 398 10.71 1.77 -6.52
C HIS A 398 11.49 2.34 -7.72
N GLN A 399 12.09 3.53 -7.60
CA GLN A 399 12.95 4.13 -8.62
C GLN A 399 14.40 3.65 -8.51
N SER A 400 14.78 2.97 -7.43
CA SER A 400 16.15 2.52 -7.23
C SER A 400 16.51 1.38 -8.20
N LYS A 401 17.80 1.33 -8.58
CA LYS A 401 18.33 0.22 -9.41
C LYS A 401 18.18 -1.14 -8.72
N THR A 402 18.22 -1.17 -7.39
CA THR A 402 18.06 -2.39 -6.59
C THR A 402 16.63 -2.93 -6.69
N TYR A 403 15.64 -2.07 -6.57
CA TYR A 403 14.23 -2.44 -6.76
C TYR A 403 14.01 -2.95 -8.20
N GLN A 404 14.52 -2.24 -9.19
CA GLN A 404 14.35 -2.62 -10.61
C GLN A 404 14.99 -3.99 -10.91
N ALA A 405 16.16 -4.28 -10.32
CA ALA A 405 16.78 -5.58 -10.44
C ALA A 405 15.92 -6.68 -9.78
N ALA A 406 15.44 -6.48 -8.53
CA ALA A 406 14.57 -7.43 -7.86
C ALA A 406 13.28 -7.71 -8.63
N ARG A 407 12.66 -6.67 -9.22
CA ARG A 407 11.45 -6.80 -10.04
C ARG A 407 11.63 -7.63 -11.32
N ARG A 408 12.87 -7.66 -11.86
CA ARG A 408 13.19 -8.43 -13.07
C ARG A 408 13.49 -9.90 -12.81
N VAL A 409 13.70 -10.29 -11.58
CA VAL A 409 13.82 -11.71 -11.21
C VAL A 409 12.47 -12.38 -11.43
N GLY A 410 12.42 -13.33 -12.35
CA GLY A 410 11.20 -14.07 -12.68
C GLY A 410 10.99 -15.23 -11.71
N ALA A 411 10.33 -14.99 -10.58
CA ALA A 411 9.99 -16.02 -9.61
C ALA A 411 8.46 -16.15 -9.47
N SER A 412 7.96 -17.37 -9.30
CA SER A 412 6.53 -17.63 -9.13
C SER A 412 6.00 -17.27 -7.74
N PHE A 413 6.89 -17.18 -6.75
CA PHE A 413 6.64 -16.81 -5.37
C PHE A 413 7.64 -15.73 -4.96
N THR A 414 7.18 -14.66 -4.31
CA THR A 414 8.07 -13.62 -3.78
C THR A 414 7.70 -13.29 -2.34
N LEU A 415 8.63 -13.46 -1.44
CA LEU A 415 8.50 -13.13 -0.01
C LEU A 415 9.36 -11.92 0.34
N ALA A 416 8.74 -10.86 0.82
CA ALA A 416 9.45 -9.75 1.43
C ALA A 416 9.50 -9.94 2.96
N ILE A 417 10.70 -9.92 3.53
CA ILE A 417 10.93 -10.03 4.98
C ILE A 417 11.40 -8.67 5.49
N THR A 418 10.75 -8.14 6.52
CA THR A 418 11.15 -6.87 7.15
C THR A 418 10.73 -6.84 8.62
N GLY A 419 11.46 -6.13 9.47
CA GLY A 419 11.00 -5.80 10.82
C GLY A 419 10.23 -4.48 10.88
N THR A 420 10.30 -3.67 9.82
CA THR A 420 9.76 -2.30 9.76
C THR A 420 9.00 -2.09 8.44
N PRO A 421 7.77 -2.62 8.30
CA PRO A 421 7.03 -2.58 7.03
C PRO A 421 6.61 -1.16 6.63
N LEU A 422 6.51 -0.24 7.59
CA LEU A 422 6.15 1.17 7.41
C LEU A 422 7.09 2.03 8.26
N GLU A 423 8.16 2.54 7.66
CA GLU A 423 9.07 3.46 8.36
C GLU A 423 8.69 4.93 8.15
N ASN A 424 8.48 5.33 6.90
CA ASN A 424 8.35 6.74 6.56
C ASN A 424 7.15 7.08 5.67
N SER A 425 6.62 6.14 4.89
CA SER A 425 5.58 6.42 3.90
C SER A 425 4.84 5.15 3.45
N LEU A 426 3.57 5.31 3.08
CA LEU A 426 2.79 4.25 2.42
C LEU A 426 3.42 3.80 1.08
N MET A 427 4.31 4.60 0.47
CA MET A 427 5.06 4.18 -0.72
C MET A 427 6.08 3.08 -0.43
N ASP A 428 6.59 2.99 0.80
CA ASP A 428 7.47 1.89 1.21
C ASP A 428 6.70 0.56 1.16
N LEU A 429 5.46 0.57 1.68
CA LEU A 429 4.54 -0.59 1.59
C LEU A 429 4.19 -0.91 0.13
N TRP A 430 3.84 0.11 -0.67
CA TRP A 430 3.53 -0.10 -2.09
C TRP A 430 4.70 -0.78 -2.83
N SER A 431 5.93 -0.35 -2.57
CA SER A 431 7.11 -0.92 -3.22
C SER A 431 7.28 -2.42 -2.91
N MET A 432 7.09 -2.81 -1.64
CA MET A 432 7.13 -4.22 -1.23
C MET A 432 5.97 -5.03 -1.83
N LEU A 433 4.74 -4.49 -1.79
CA LEU A 433 3.57 -5.14 -2.38
C LEU A 433 3.71 -5.31 -3.90
N SER A 434 4.30 -4.35 -4.60
CA SER A 434 4.50 -4.44 -6.05
C SER A 434 5.49 -5.53 -6.47
N LEU A 435 6.34 -6.01 -5.55
CA LEU A 435 7.23 -7.15 -5.73
C LEU A 435 6.57 -8.46 -5.26
N ALA A 436 5.95 -8.46 -4.07
CA ALA A 436 5.36 -9.64 -3.47
C ALA A 436 3.98 -9.99 -4.07
N ALA A 437 3.18 -8.99 -4.43
CA ALA A 437 1.84 -9.16 -4.99
C ALA A 437 1.67 -8.31 -6.27
N PRO A 438 2.41 -8.62 -7.35
CA PRO A 438 2.37 -7.85 -8.59
C PRO A 438 0.95 -7.81 -9.16
N GLY A 439 0.45 -6.59 -9.41
CA GLY A 439 -0.92 -6.37 -9.91
C GLY A 439 -1.98 -6.07 -8.85
N LEU A 440 -1.69 -6.19 -7.55
CA LEU A 440 -2.60 -5.69 -6.50
C LEU A 440 -2.76 -4.16 -6.60
N TYR A 441 -1.65 -3.45 -6.74
CA TYR A 441 -1.61 -1.99 -6.99
C TYR A 441 -0.64 -1.71 -8.13
N PRO A 442 -1.09 -1.75 -9.40
CA PRO A 442 -0.19 -1.76 -10.55
C PRO A 442 0.54 -0.43 -10.82
N SER A 443 -0.01 0.72 -10.38
CA SER A 443 0.57 2.05 -10.63
C SER A 443 0.90 2.80 -9.34
N PRO A 444 2.16 3.27 -9.18
CA PRO A 444 2.57 4.08 -8.03
C PRO A 444 1.88 5.45 -8.02
N GLU A 445 1.60 6.04 -9.18
CA GLU A 445 0.92 7.33 -9.31
C GLU A 445 -0.52 7.24 -8.82
N ARG A 446 -1.24 6.16 -9.20
CA ARG A 446 -2.61 5.91 -8.76
C ARG A 446 -2.65 5.62 -7.27
N PHE A 447 -1.79 4.72 -6.78
CA PHE A 447 -1.69 4.43 -5.35
C PHE A 447 -1.42 5.71 -4.53
N THR A 448 -0.56 6.59 -5.05
CA THR A 448 -0.27 7.89 -4.41
C THR A 448 -1.52 8.78 -4.36
N ARG A 449 -2.31 8.84 -5.44
CA ARG A 449 -3.51 9.67 -5.51
C ARG A 449 -4.64 9.11 -4.66
N THR A 450 -4.87 7.78 -4.74
CA THR A 450 -6.03 7.12 -4.13
C THR A 450 -5.85 6.84 -2.65
N TYR A 451 -4.66 6.41 -2.24
CA TYR A 451 -4.39 5.97 -0.86
C TYR A 451 -3.42 6.89 -0.13
N ARG A 452 -2.21 7.07 -0.68
CA ARG A 452 -1.14 7.73 0.06
C ARG A 452 -1.51 9.15 0.48
N ARG A 453 -1.81 10.04 -0.48
CA ARG A 453 -2.09 11.45 -0.17
C ARG A 453 -3.27 11.63 0.76
N PRO A 454 -4.46 11.06 0.49
CA PRO A 454 -5.63 11.24 1.35
C PRO A 454 -5.45 10.66 2.76
N ILE A 455 -4.68 9.59 2.93
CA ILE A 455 -4.40 8.99 4.24
C ILE A 455 -3.35 9.82 4.99
N GLU A 456 -2.21 10.15 4.34
CA GLU A 456 -1.12 10.88 4.98
C GLU A 456 -1.49 12.34 5.30
N SER A 457 -2.42 12.97 4.54
CA SER A 457 -2.98 14.29 4.84
C SER A 457 -4.08 14.28 5.91
N GLY A 458 -4.64 13.10 6.22
CA GLY A 458 -5.78 12.96 7.14
C GLY A 458 -7.14 13.35 6.54
N GLU A 459 -7.22 13.61 5.23
CA GLU A 459 -8.47 13.98 4.55
C GLU A 459 -9.47 12.80 4.52
N ARG A 460 -8.96 11.56 4.34
CA ARG A 460 -9.80 10.36 4.21
C ARG A 460 -9.19 9.19 4.99
N PRO A 461 -9.25 9.21 6.33
CA PRO A 461 -8.65 8.18 7.17
C PRO A 461 -9.29 6.79 6.98
N GLU A 462 -10.55 6.71 6.56
CA GLU A 462 -11.28 5.46 6.29
C GLU A 462 -10.62 4.61 5.19
N LEU A 463 -9.85 5.23 4.29
CA LEU A 463 -9.10 4.51 3.26
C LEU A 463 -7.98 3.64 3.84
N LEU A 464 -7.50 3.95 5.05
CA LEU A 464 -6.50 3.13 5.72
C LEU A 464 -7.06 1.75 6.10
N ASP A 465 -8.30 1.69 6.58
CA ASP A 465 -8.92 0.42 6.94
C ASP A 465 -9.23 -0.42 5.70
N ARG A 466 -9.63 0.22 4.61
CA ARG A 466 -9.76 -0.43 3.31
C ARG A 466 -8.43 -1.00 2.81
N LEU A 467 -7.35 -0.22 2.86
CA LEU A 467 -6.00 -0.67 2.50
C LEU A 467 -5.56 -1.86 3.36
N ARG A 468 -5.77 -1.78 4.68
CA ARG A 468 -5.47 -2.87 5.63
C ARG A 468 -6.24 -4.15 5.28
N ALA A 469 -7.53 -4.05 4.99
CA ALA A 469 -8.35 -5.20 4.61
C ALA A 469 -7.81 -5.91 3.36
N ARG A 470 -7.39 -5.14 2.33
CA ARG A 470 -6.81 -5.68 1.08
C ARG A 470 -5.44 -6.33 1.27
N VAL A 471 -4.63 -5.79 2.17
CA VAL A 471 -3.25 -6.26 2.41
C VAL A 471 -3.18 -7.39 3.44
N ARG A 472 -4.13 -7.44 4.37
CA ARG A 472 -4.17 -8.42 5.48
C ARG A 472 -3.89 -9.88 5.09
N PRO A 473 -4.44 -10.45 4.01
CA PRO A 473 -4.16 -11.84 3.63
C PRO A 473 -2.70 -12.06 3.21
N LEU A 474 -2.04 -11.00 2.72
CA LEU A 474 -0.71 -11.04 2.11
C LEU A 474 0.38 -10.49 3.06
N MET A 475 0.04 -10.10 4.27
CA MET A 475 0.99 -9.55 5.23
C MET A 475 0.77 -10.13 6.62
N LEU A 476 1.78 -10.79 7.16
CA LEU A 476 1.80 -11.29 8.52
C LEU A 476 2.70 -10.40 9.37
N ARG A 477 2.13 -9.77 10.41
CA ARG A 477 2.85 -8.92 11.35
C ARG A 477 2.48 -9.26 12.78
N ARG A 478 3.47 -9.63 13.57
CA ARG A 478 3.33 -9.88 15.01
C ARG A 478 4.41 -9.12 15.75
N THR A 479 4.05 -8.55 16.89
CA THR A 479 5.00 -7.86 17.76
C THR A 479 5.51 -8.82 18.84
N LYS A 480 6.65 -8.49 19.46
CA LYS A 480 7.21 -9.29 20.56
C LYS A 480 6.22 -9.39 21.72
N GLU A 481 5.53 -8.31 22.03
CA GLU A 481 4.55 -8.25 23.12
C GLU A 481 3.36 -9.21 22.89
N GLN A 482 2.99 -9.42 21.63
CA GLN A 482 1.87 -10.32 21.28
C GLN A 482 2.23 -11.80 21.40
N VAL A 483 3.47 -12.18 21.10
CA VAL A 483 3.84 -13.60 20.89
C VAL A 483 4.92 -14.15 21.83
N ALA A 484 5.62 -13.30 22.53
CA ALA A 484 6.73 -13.67 23.41
C ALA A 484 6.47 -13.22 24.86
N GLY A 485 5.31 -13.63 25.39
CA GLY A 485 4.91 -13.31 26.77
C GLY A 485 5.81 -13.92 27.87
N ASP A 486 6.73 -14.80 27.48
CA ASP A 486 7.77 -15.37 28.32
C ASP A 486 9.02 -14.49 28.43
N LEU A 487 9.14 -13.43 27.61
CA LEU A 487 10.23 -12.48 27.73
C LEU A 487 9.95 -11.49 28.88
N PRO A 488 10.99 -11.17 29.69
CA PRO A 488 10.86 -10.12 30.68
C PRO A 488 10.56 -8.78 29.99
N PRO A 489 9.82 -7.88 30.66
CA PRO A 489 9.51 -6.57 30.08
C PRO A 489 10.80 -5.78 29.85
N LYS A 490 10.90 -5.12 28.70
CA LYS A 490 11.97 -4.18 28.39
C LYS A 490 11.93 -3.03 29.40
N GLN A 491 13.03 -2.76 30.06
CA GLN A 491 13.19 -1.59 30.91
C GLN A 491 13.92 -0.50 30.13
N GLU A 492 13.32 0.66 30.03
CA GLU A 492 13.94 1.85 29.42
C GLU A 492 14.14 2.92 30.49
N GLN A 493 15.36 3.40 30.59
CA GLN A 493 15.70 4.47 31.52
C GLN A 493 16.39 5.61 30.77
N VAL A 494 15.87 6.82 30.94
CA VAL A 494 16.49 8.04 30.43
C VAL A 494 17.31 8.67 31.55
N LEU A 495 18.63 8.67 31.38
CA LEU A 495 19.54 9.32 32.31
C LEU A 495 19.83 10.74 31.86
N ALA A 496 19.40 11.72 32.65
CA ALA A 496 19.76 13.11 32.45
C ALA A 496 21.11 13.42 33.10
N VAL A 497 22.13 13.61 32.27
CA VAL A 497 23.50 13.89 32.76
C VAL A 497 23.78 15.39 32.57
N PRO A 498 23.93 16.19 33.64
CA PRO A 498 24.31 17.59 33.55
C PRO A 498 25.73 17.73 33.00
N LEU A 499 25.94 18.76 32.19
CA LEU A 499 27.29 19.04 31.69
C LEU A 499 28.17 19.56 32.83
N THR A 500 29.49 19.31 32.76
CA THR A 500 30.43 19.96 33.68
C THR A 500 30.44 21.48 33.45
N PRO A 501 30.75 22.33 34.47
CA PRO A 501 30.69 23.78 34.33
C PRO A 501 31.55 24.36 33.19
N HIS A 502 32.65 23.70 32.84
CA HIS A 502 33.51 24.11 31.74
C HIS A 502 32.86 23.71 30.38
N HIS A 503 32.38 22.48 30.28
CA HIS A 503 31.68 21.98 29.10
C HIS A 503 30.41 22.79 28.81
N GLU A 504 29.61 23.10 29.84
CA GLU A 504 28.40 23.92 29.74
C GLU A 504 28.67 25.31 29.15
N ARG A 505 29.74 25.98 29.58
CA ARG A 505 30.17 27.29 29.05
C ARG A 505 30.51 27.22 27.56
N ILE A 506 31.18 26.17 27.13
CA ILE A 506 31.50 25.91 25.72
C ILE A 506 30.21 25.69 24.94
N TYR A 507 29.35 24.80 25.44
CA TYR A 507 28.06 24.48 24.82
C TYR A 507 27.17 25.71 24.68
N ALA A 508 26.99 26.48 25.73
CA ALA A 508 26.15 27.70 25.74
C ALA A 508 26.63 28.74 24.73
N ARG A 509 27.95 28.94 24.59
CA ARG A 509 28.54 29.84 23.59
C ARG A 509 28.18 29.41 22.16
N HIS A 510 28.33 28.12 21.85
CA HIS A 510 28.00 27.61 20.54
C HIS A 510 26.49 27.57 20.29
N LEU A 511 25.69 27.28 21.30
CA LEU A 511 24.22 27.29 21.20
C LEU A 511 23.71 28.69 20.82
N GLN A 512 24.21 29.75 21.47
CA GLN A 512 23.83 31.15 21.14
C GLN A 512 24.18 31.48 19.68
N ARG A 513 25.39 31.11 19.24
CA ARG A 513 25.85 31.33 17.86
C ARG A 513 25.02 30.60 16.84
N GLU A 514 24.79 29.29 17.02
CA GLU A 514 24.04 28.48 16.09
C GLU A 514 22.54 28.81 16.11
N ARG A 515 21.98 29.21 17.27
CA ARG A 515 20.61 29.73 17.37
C ARG A 515 20.40 30.98 16.52
N ALA A 516 21.29 31.95 16.60
CA ALA A 516 21.22 33.17 15.79
C ALA A 516 21.30 32.84 14.29
N LYS A 517 22.19 31.90 13.92
CA LYS A 517 22.35 31.44 12.54
C LYS A 517 21.09 30.73 12.03
N VAL A 518 20.54 29.79 12.78
CA VAL A 518 19.34 29.04 12.41
C VAL A 518 18.13 29.96 12.29
N LEU A 519 17.95 30.92 13.21
CA LEU A 519 16.86 31.88 13.12
C LEU A 519 16.94 32.72 11.82
N GLY A 520 18.14 33.08 11.36
CA GLY A 520 18.32 33.74 10.06
C GLY A 520 18.02 32.84 8.83
N LEU A 521 18.10 31.51 8.98
CA LEU A 521 17.84 30.57 7.91
C LEU A 521 16.39 30.09 7.83
N LEU A 522 15.57 30.35 8.86
CA LEU A 522 14.15 29.94 8.91
C LEU A 522 13.24 30.74 7.96
N ALA A 523 13.74 31.79 7.31
CA ALA A 523 13.00 32.51 6.27
C ALA A 523 12.76 31.64 5.01
N ASP A 524 13.65 30.68 4.74
CA ASP A 524 13.51 29.64 3.70
C ASP A 524 14.03 28.30 4.25
N PRO A 525 13.20 27.53 4.96
CA PRO A 525 13.63 26.28 5.59
C PRO A 525 14.06 25.20 4.60
N ASP A 526 13.40 25.13 3.44
CA ASP A 526 13.67 24.09 2.43
C ASP A 526 14.99 24.35 1.70
N GLY A 527 15.25 25.58 1.29
CA GLY A 527 16.53 25.97 0.68
C GLY A 527 17.71 25.87 1.65
N ASN A 528 17.46 26.04 2.95
CA ASN A 528 18.49 26.05 4.00
C ASN A 528 18.57 24.77 4.83
N ARG A 529 17.83 23.72 4.48
CA ARG A 529 17.71 22.46 5.22
C ARG A 529 19.06 21.85 5.62
N VAL A 530 20.01 21.81 4.69
CA VAL A 530 21.36 21.25 4.96
C VAL A 530 22.13 22.09 6.00
N ALA A 531 22.02 23.41 5.94
CA ALA A 531 22.69 24.30 6.89
C ALA A 531 22.11 24.17 8.30
N ILE A 532 20.78 24.07 8.41
CA ILE A 532 20.07 23.83 9.69
C ILE A 532 20.49 22.48 10.28
N LEU A 533 20.48 21.41 9.48
CA LEU A 533 20.91 20.07 9.93
C LEU A 533 22.37 20.05 10.40
N ARG A 534 23.26 20.81 9.75
CA ARG A 534 24.65 20.94 10.15
C ARG A 534 24.80 21.61 11.52
N SER A 535 24.04 22.68 11.78
CA SER A 535 24.01 23.36 13.07
C SER A 535 23.51 22.44 14.20
N LEU A 536 22.43 21.68 13.95
CA LEU A 536 21.90 20.70 14.90
C LEU A 536 22.91 19.58 15.18
N THR A 537 23.57 19.08 14.13
CA THR A 537 24.60 18.02 14.28
C THR A 537 25.77 18.50 15.15
N LEU A 538 26.23 19.73 14.94
CA LEU A 538 27.29 20.35 15.73
C LEU A 538 26.89 20.44 17.23
N LEU A 539 25.67 20.90 17.51
CA LEU A 539 25.19 20.99 18.91
C LEU A 539 25.07 19.59 19.56
N ARG A 540 24.68 18.56 18.81
CA ARG A 540 24.65 17.17 19.30
C ARG A 540 26.05 16.64 19.61
N GLN A 541 27.03 16.92 18.76
CA GLN A 541 28.43 16.58 19.01
C GLN A 541 28.94 17.27 20.26
N LEU A 542 28.69 18.58 20.40
CA LEU A 542 29.05 19.33 21.60
C LEU A 542 28.40 18.79 22.87
N ALA A 543 27.15 18.31 22.80
CA ALA A 543 26.45 17.74 23.96
C ALA A 543 27.04 16.39 24.39
N LEU A 544 27.77 15.69 23.53
CA LEU A 544 28.49 14.47 23.85
C LEU A 544 29.88 14.78 24.41
N HIS A 545 30.71 15.46 23.63
CA HIS A 545 32.04 15.86 24.01
C HIS A 545 32.53 17.03 23.13
N PRO A 546 33.06 18.13 23.71
CA PRO A 546 33.52 19.27 22.94
C PRO A 546 34.63 18.96 21.92
N ALA A 547 35.49 18.01 22.18
CA ALA A 547 36.55 17.59 21.26
C ALA A 547 36.03 16.99 19.94
N LEU A 548 34.74 16.65 19.83
CA LEU A 548 34.13 16.21 18.57
C LEU A 548 33.99 17.36 17.55
N VAL A 549 34.08 18.59 18.01
CA VAL A 549 33.93 19.81 17.19
C VAL A 549 35.28 20.52 16.99
N ASP A 550 36.13 20.54 18.04
CA ASP A 550 37.44 21.17 18.00
C ASP A 550 38.43 20.43 18.92
N ASP A 551 39.54 19.98 18.38
CA ASP A 551 40.59 19.26 19.09
C ASP A 551 41.20 20.10 20.23
N ALA A 552 41.11 21.42 20.18
CA ALA A 552 41.53 22.31 21.30
C ALA A 552 40.77 21.98 22.62
N TYR A 553 39.66 21.32 22.55
CA TYR A 553 38.88 20.90 23.72
C TYR A 553 39.15 19.45 24.16
N ALA A 554 40.21 18.83 23.68
CA ALA A 554 40.54 17.43 24.00
C ALA A 554 40.69 17.17 25.52
N THR A 555 41.10 18.18 26.28
CA THR A 555 41.27 18.08 27.75
C THR A 555 40.00 18.41 28.54
N VAL A 556 38.90 18.73 27.87
CA VAL A 556 37.63 19.03 28.55
C VAL A 556 36.98 17.74 29.00
N GLU A 557 36.71 17.63 30.26
CA GLU A 557 36.02 16.49 30.84
C GLU A 557 34.54 16.44 30.43
N SER A 558 34.06 15.29 29.96
CA SER A 558 32.67 15.07 29.60
C SER A 558 31.98 14.19 30.64
N ALA A 559 31.02 14.77 31.36
CA ALA A 559 30.21 14.04 32.32
C ALA A 559 29.51 12.82 31.71
N LYS A 560 29.15 12.85 30.44
CA LYS A 560 28.54 11.69 29.75
C LYS A 560 29.53 10.54 29.54
N VAL A 561 30.78 10.84 29.23
CA VAL A 561 31.84 9.81 29.09
C VAL A 561 32.14 9.19 30.45
N GLU A 562 32.33 10.01 31.46
CA GLU A 562 32.65 9.52 32.81
C GLU A 562 31.50 8.68 33.39
N MET A 563 30.26 9.13 33.29
CA MET A 563 29.09 8.39 33.74
C MET A 563 28.98 7.04 33.00
N LEU A 564 29.17 7.02 31.67
CA LEU A 564 29.14 5.78 30.90
C LEU A 564 30.23 4.81 31.33
N VAL A 565 31.47 5.30 31.54
CA VAL A 565 32.60 4.50 31.96
C VAL A 565 32.34 3.93 33.33
N GLU A 566 31.88 4.73 34.30
CA GLU A 566 31.51 4.27 35.64
C GLU A 566 30.49 3.14 35.61
N MET A 567 29.37 3.33 34.85
CA MET A 567 28.36 2.29 34.72
C MET A 567 28.88 1.03 34.04
N LEU A 568 29.72 1.15 33.00
CA LEU A 568 30.30 -0.03 32.35
C LEU A 568 31.25 -0.80 33.23
N VAL A 569 32.05 -0.11 34.08
CA VAL A 569 32.92 -0.74 35.05
C VAL A 569 32.11 -1.47 36.12
N GLU A 570 31.05 -0.86 36.64
CA GLU A 570 30.13 -1.47 37.59
C GLU A 570 29.50 -2.75 37.01
N LEU A 571 28.85 -2.64 35.82
CA LEU A 571 28.25 -3.78 35.15
C LEU A 571 29.23 -4.91 34.86
N ALA A 572 30.43 -4.57 34.42
CA ALA A 572 31.49 -5.57 34.21
C ALA A 572 31.90 -6.30 35.50
N SER A 573 31.93 -5.58 36.64
CA SER A 573 32.25 -6.17 37.95
C SER A 573 31.15 -7.15 38.40
N GLU A 574 29.90 -6.95 37.97
CA GLU A 574 28.76 -7.83 38.24
C GLU A 574 28.65 -8.99 37.24
N GLY A 575 29.52 -9.03 36.23
CA GLY A 575 29.54 -10.06 35.19
C GLY A 575 28.56 -9.79 34.01
N HIS A 576 27.99 -8.60 33.93
CA HIS A 576 27.13 -8.18 32.85
C HIS A 576 27.91 -7.68 31.64
N ARG A 577 27.28 -7.76 30.48
CA ARG A 577 27.85 -7.30 29.21
C ARG A 577 26.98 -6.25 28.55
N ALA A 578 27.62 -5.27 27.94
CA ALA A 578 26.91 -4.11 27.39
C ALA A 578 27.24 -3.80 25.93
N LEU A 579 26.23 -3.32 25.19
CA LEU A 579 26.40 -2.72 23.89
C LEU A 579 26.31 -1.19 24.03
N VAL A 580 27.23 -0.48 23.40
CA VAL A 580 27.23 1.00 23.39
C VAL A 580 27.08 1.50 21.97
N PHE A 581 26.02 2.19 21.71
CA PHE A 581 25.70 2.73 20.38
C PHE A 581 25.89 4.25 20.32
N SER A 582 26.57 4.71 19.26
CA SER A 582 26.62 6.13 18.88
C SER A 582 26.70 6.28 17.37
N GLN A 583 26.14 7.37 16.83
CA GLN A 583 26.32 7.72 15.41
C GLN A 583 27.73 8.29 15.13
N PHE A 584 28.42 8.81 16.17
CA PHE A 584 29.72 9.46 16.05
C PHE A 584 30.85 8.48 16.39
N THR A 585 31.54 7.97 15.37
CA THR A 585 32.66 7.04 15.54
C THR A 585 33.83 7.68 16.29
N THR A 586 33.98 9.01 16.22
CA THR A 586 34.96 9.77 17.01
C THR A 586 34.64 9.72 18.52
N PHE A 587 33.37 9.82 18.89
CA PHE A 587 32.90 9.66 20.26
C PHE A 587 33.20 8.24 20.78
N LEU A 588 32.86 7.21 20.03
CA LEU A 588 33.17 5.82 20.42
C LEU A 588 34.67 5.58 20.60
N ARG A 589 35.54 6.27 19.86
CA ARG A 589 36.98 6.19 20.07
C ARG A 589 37.41 6.82 21.38
N LEU A 590 36.90 8.00 21.74
CA LEU A 590 37.14 8.63 23.04
C LEU A 590 36.70 7.71 24.19
N VAL A 591 35.50 7.13 24.09
CA VAL A 591 35.02 6.16 25.09
C VAL A 591 35.97 4.95 25.17
N ARG A 592 36.43 4.41 24.03
CA ARG A 592 37.36 3.28 24.01
C ARG A 592 38.68 3.62 24.66
N GLU A 593 39.25 4.79 24.37
CA GLU A 593 40.49 5.27 24.98
C GLU A 593 40.32 5.36 26.49
N ARG A 594 39.25 5.96 26.97
CA ARG A 594 38.96 6.11 28.40
C ARG A 594 38.75 4.76 29.11
N LEU A 595 38.03 3.80 28.45
CA LEU A 595 37.87 2.43 28.98
C LEU A 595 39.19 1.65 29.00
N THR A 596 40.08 1.92 28.04
CA THR A 596 41.43 1.32 28.01
C THR A 596 42.29 1.82 29.17
N GLU A 597 42.17 3.09 29.56
CA GLU A 597 42.83 3.66 30.76
C GLU A 597 42.34 2.99 32.04
N GLU A 598 41.06 2.59 32.10
CA GLU A 598 40.50 1.79 33.21
C GLU A 598 40.87 0.28 33.13
N GLY A 599 41.66 -0.13 32.14
CA GLY A 599 42.05 -1.53 31.94
C GLY A 599 40.92 -2.43 31.41
N MET A 600 39.81 -1.87 30.92
CA MET A 600 38.67 -2.63 30.42
C MET A 600 38.85 -3.00 28.95
N PRO A 601 38.90 -4.29 28.59
CA PRO A 601 38.92 -4.71 27.20
C PRO A 601 37.58 -4.46 26.50
N THR A 602 37.63 -3.98 25.26
CA THR A 602 36.42 -3.65 24.48
C THR A 602 36.48 -4.18 23.06
N CYS A 603 35.36 -4.66 22.53
CA CYS A 603 35.19 -4.88 21.10
C CYS A 603 34.72 -3.58 20.42
N TYR A 604 35.08 -3.42 19.14
CA TYR A 604 34.75 -2.22 18.38
C TYR A 604 34.29 -2.54 16.96
N LEU A 605 33.17 -1.90 16.54
CA LEU A 605 32.59 -2.09 15.20
C LEU A 605 32.15 -0.77 14.61
N ASP A 606 32.68 -0.39 13.44
CA ASP A 606 32.23 0.74 12.65
C ASP A 606 32.14 0.39 11.15
N GLY A 607 31.75 1.38 10.31
CA GLY A 607 31.63 1.21 8.86
C GLY A 607 32.95 0.93 8.12
N ARG A 608 34.10 1.04 8.78
CA ARG A 608 35.43 0.77 8.21
C ARG A 608 35.97 -0.60 8.61
N THR A 609 35.31 -1.28 9.53
CA THR A 609 35.72 -2.61 10.00
C THR A 609 35.62 -3.63 8.86
N ARG A 610 36.76 -4.20 8.45
CA ARG A 610 36.84 -5.12 7.30
C ARG A 610 36.32 -6.51 7.63
N ASP A 611 36.58 -7.03 8.83
CA ASP A 611 36.11 -8.34 9.28
C ASP A 611 35.12 -8.18 10.44
N ARG A 612 33.86 -7.94 10.03
CA ARG A 612 32.76 -7.75 10.96
C ARG A 612 32.44 -9.02 11.73
N GLU A 613 32.47 -10.18 11.06
CA GLU A 613 32.15 -11.47 11.70
C GLU A 613 33.16 -11.85 12.74
N ALA A 614 34.44 -11.58 12.51
CA ALA A 614 35.48 -11.80 13.52
C ALA A 614 35.26 -10.95 14.78
N ARG A 615 34.85 -9.67 14.62
CA ARG A 615 34.54 -8.80 15.79
C ARG A 615 33.30 -9.26 16.55
N ILE A 616 32.27 -9.75 15.84
CA ILE A 616 31.08 -10.32 16.48
C ILE A 616 31.45 -11.61 17.26
N ARG A 617 32.26 -12.50 16.66
CA ARG A 617 32.73 -13.71 17.31
C ARG A 617 33.61 -13.37 18.50
N GLU A 618 34.51 -12.41 18.36
CA GLU A 618 35.37 -11.94 19.47
C GLU A 618 34.52 -11.48 20.66
N PHE A 619 33.42 -10.78 20.43
CA PHE A 619 32.49 -10.41 21.49
C PHE A 619 31.73 -11.63 22.03
N ARG A 620 31.19 -12.49 21.18
CA ARG A 620 30.42 -13.67 21.61
C ARG A 620 31.23 -14.65 22.45
N ASP A 621 32.40 -15.02 21.94
CA ASP A 621 33.24 -16.08 22.49
C ASP A 621 34.28 -15.55 23.48
N GLY A 622 34.52 -14.25 23.49
CA GLY A 622 35.51 -13.57 24.32
C GLY A 622 34.96 -13.08 25.65
N THR A 623 35.86 -12.44 26.42
CA THR A 623 35.59 -11.92 27.76
C THR A 623 35.38 -10.41 27.79
N ALA A 624 35.37 -9.72 26.64
CA ALA A 624 35.16 -8.28 26.59
C ALA A 624 33.76 -7.90 27.11
N PRO A 625 33.65 -7.08 28.20
CA PRO A 625 32.36 -6.73 28.78
C PRO A 625 31.62 -5.66 27.99
N ALA A 626 32.29 -4.91 27.13
CA ALA A 626 31.65 -3.84 26.34
C ALA A 626 31.94 -3.98 24.84
N PHE A 627 30.90 -3.75 24.01
CA PHE A 627 31.00 -3.69 22.56
C PHE A 627 30.56 -2.31 22.08
N LEU A 628 31.48 -1.52 21.56
CA LEU A 628 31.25 -0.19 21.04
C LEU A 628 30.88 -0.27 19.55
N ILE A 629 29.70 0.17 19.19
CA ILE A 629 29.11 -0.05 17.85
C ILE A 629 28.62 1.26 17.26
N SER A 630 29.07 1.60 16.05
CA SER A 630 28.46 2.73 15.37
C SER A 630 27.03 2.40 14.89
N LEU A 631 26.06 3.33 15.05
CA LEU A 631 24.66 3.09 14.67
C LEU A 631 24.52 2.64 13.21
N LYS A 632 25.33 3.15 12.28
CA LYS A 632 25.34 2.68 10.89
C LYS A 632 25.83 1.24 10.73
N ALA A 633 26.77 0.81 11.52
CA ALA A 633 27.28 -0.57 11.49
C ALA A 633 26.35 -1.53 12.25
N GLY A 634 25.67 -1.04 13.28
CA GLY A 634 24.70 -1.80 14.09
C GLY A 634 23.33 -1.95 13.45
N GLY A 635 22.99 -1.14 12.47
CA GLY A 635 21.63 -0.96 11.94
C GLY A 635 21.01 -2.16 11.21
N THR A 636 21.75 -3.24 10.97
CA THR A 636 21.21 -4.44 10.30
C THR A 636 21.91 -5.72 10.76
N GLY A 637 21.12 -6.73 11.14
CA GLY A 637 21.55 -8.12 11.26
C GLY A 637 22.53 -8.45 12.39
N LEU A 638 22.56 -7.67 13.48
CA LEU A 638 23.30 -8.04 14.69
C LEU A 638 22.39 -8.82 15.64
N THR A 639 22.78 -10.05 15.96
CA THR A 639 22.17 -10.84 17.02
C THR A 639 23.23 -11.05 18.09
N LEU A 640 23.16 -10.30 19.20
CA LEU A 640 24.12 -10.26 20.29
C LEU A 640 23.38 -10.55 21.60
N THR A 641 22.99 -11.81 21.76
CA THR A 641 22.23 -12.31 22.93
C THR A 641 23.07 -12.39 24.22
N GLU A 642 24.37 -12.18 24.10
CA GLU A 642 25.35 -12.21 25.18
C GLU A 642 25.38 -10.90 25.98
N ALA A 643 24.69 -9.85 25.51
CA ALA A 643 24.63 -8.56 26.20
C ALA A 643 23.27 -8.35 26.88
N ASP A 644 23.32 -7.94 28.15
CA ASP A 644 22.15 -7.66 28.99
C ASP A 644 21.75 -6.18 28.92
N TYR A 645 22.70 -5.29 28.64
CA TYR A 645 22.54 -3.85 28.68
C TYR A 645 22.82 -3.20 27.32
N VAL A 646 22.08 -2.15 27.03
CA VAL A 646 22.25 -1.34 25.80
C VAL A 646 22.25 0.13 26.15
N PHE A 647 23.33 0.82 25.80
CA PHE A 647 23.49 2.26 25.96
C PHE A 647 23.35 2.96 24.61
N VAL A 648 22.41 3.89 24.47
CA VAL A 648 22.25 4.76 23.30
C VAL A 648 22.68 6.16 23.68
N MET A 649 23.87 6.58 23.22
CA MET A 649 24.50 7.83 23.67
C MET A 649 23.93 9.06 22.99
N ASP A 650 23.45 8.94 21.78
CA ASP A 650 22.92 10.00 20.95
C ASP A 650 21.72 9.50 20.13
N PRO A 651 20.51 9.45 20.75
CA PRO A 651 19.32 8.95 20.08
C PRO A 651 19.04 9.77 18.80
N TRP A 652 18.59 9.09 17.76
CA TRP A 652 18.23 9.73 16.50
C TRP A 652 16.92 10.50 16.67
N TRP A 653 16.74 11.58 15.92
CA TRP A 653 15.51 12.38 15.95
C TRP A 653 14.32 11.77 15.20
N ASN A 654 14.55 10.68 14.47
CA ASN A 654 13.50 9.89 13.86
C ASN A 654 13.35 8.61 14.71
N PRO A 655 12.23 8.45 15.45
CA PRO A 655 12.01 7.30 16.34
C PRO A 655 11.98 5.97 15.60
#